data_1dd0acf6b8e5d2e44a71a7e6b84fc006
#
_entry.id   1dd0acf6b8e5d2e44a71a7e6b84fc006
#
_cell.length_a   1.000
_cell.length_b   1.000
_cell.length_c   1.000
_cell.angle_alpha   90.00
_cell.angle_beta   90.00
_cell.angle_gamma   90.00
#
_symmetry.space_group_name_H-M   'P 1'
#
loop_
_entity.id
_entity.type
_entity.pdbx_description
1 polymer ?
#
loop_
_entity_poly.entity_id
_entity_poly.type
_entity_poly.pdbx_seq_one_letter_code
_entity_poly.pdbx_strand_id
1 'polypeptide(L)'
;MDFPGKEKLKKKWNNYRKPSMYEKGYRDEFDQRYEKEKDSYQRYQSVIKRKIEVESDIAYEKGLAVESRERDQELTKQLKENKYLFEEPCVILNPYGRTPLCAYVMFWTEEPCAVQFTVKGKTKEADICEKIVTLENWHRVPVYGLYPEMANEVKLEMIDKNGTVIAEKKLMILTDKLPDSMNDLVQVKKKTEKSAMKLILAVGKSMPYPAAFDEQGDIRYMMRFRPRGYGFFPVANDRFIVMERQTLLPTPLIPHSTQMYEMDYLGRVYRTYYVPNGIHHDVCEMTPGGNLLVASNSQCGHVEDCIAEVNRETGKIEKVLDMREIFGTAYRDRTNWVHINSLDYDSSKKQVYFSARNIHTIGCIDWKKDKLKWILGEKNMWKERPFSKKLLSTPENMPWHFQQHSAKLIRENLDGREDTIHIMIFDNHWHVRRKNKFFDNDEQSYVTIYTIDEKKKKAWIEKRFGGIKSKITSNGILCAEKRRLFYMGGFLAYPENYDNRGGYIYEFDYDTGCALNEYSLRYYFFRAYELRMNMQDLSKAMDLYEEPCVGWLQPFERWEEPVSRPEKKTSEAPIQCKQERIRLRLEDQNLQIKSRDHLIEQVVVKGKRNTYQKDFRNPPREQDLAAEMEYYVSIPLYNLSDDTYEVYVRFGGELYDSGETFTIHSRR
;
A
#
# COMPACT_ATOMS: atom_id res chain seq x y z
N MET A 1 11.93 9.24 41.89
CA MET A 1 12.40 7.87 41.64
C MET A 1 12.85 7.80 40.17
N ASP A 2 14.16 7.71 39.98
CA ASP A 2 14.74 7.67 38.64
C ASP A 2 14.67 6.24 38.09
N PHE A 3 14.02 6.08 36.96
CA PHE A 3 13.93 4.79 36.27
C PHE A 3 15.28 4.43 35.61
N PRO A 4 15.86 3.24 35.86
CA PRO A 4 17.16 2.83 35.30
C PRO A 4 17.21 2.69 33.79
N GLY A 5 16.10 2.84 33.11
CA GLY A 5 16.00 2.74 31.65
C GLY A 5 16.23 4.05 30.87
N LYS A 6 16.15 5.21 31.52
CA LYS A 6 16.26 6.52 30.83
C LYS A 6 17.62 6.78 30.19
N GLU A 7 18.69 6.30 30.78
CA GLU A 7 20.05 6.47 30.23
C GLU A 7 20.33 5.56 29.04
N LYS A 8 19.82 4.32 29.06
CA LYS A 8 19.89 3.39 27.92
C LYS A 8 19.09 3.90 26.71
N LEU A 9 17.90 4.45 26.96
CA LEU A 9 17.09 5.08 25.91
C LEU A 9 17.75 6.36 25.40
N LYS A 10 18.33 7.20 26.27
CA LYS A 10 19.09 8.39 25.84
C LYS A 10 20.34 8.02 25.02
N LYS A 11 21.06 6.96 25.37
CA LYS A 11 22.19 6.44 24.59
C LYS A 11 21.75 5.90 23.23
N LYS A 12 20.64 5.16 23.19
CA LYS A 12 20.05 4.65 21.94
C LYS A 12 19.63 5.81 21.02
N TRP A 13 19.01 6.87 21.56
CA TRP A 13 18.57 8.05 20.82
C TRP A 13 19.72 8.98 20.39
N ASN A 14 20.80 9.06 21.17
CA ASN A 14 21.99 9.86 20.79
C ASN A 14 22.82 9.17 19.72
N ASN A 15 22.80 7.86 19.58
CA ASN A 15 23.39 7.13 18.47
C ASN A 15 22.64 7.38 17.13
N TYR A 16 21.32 7.65 17.18
CA TYR A 16 20.56 8.14 16.02
C TYR A 16 20.86 9.59 15.63
N ARG A 17 21.57 10.35 16.46
CA ARG A 17 21.80 11.80 16.31
C ARG A 17 23.17 12.20 15.74
N LYS A 18 24.14 11.31 15.69
CA LYS A 18 25.42 11.59 15.06
C LYS A 18 25.41 10.91 13.70
N PRO A 19 25.57 11.67 12.58
CA PRO A 19 26.00 11.05 11.34
C PRO A 19 27.28 10.29 11.69
N SER A 20 27.24 8.96 11.57
CA SER A 20 28.45 8.18 11.79
C SER A 20 29.45 8.59 10.70
N MET A 21 30.77 8.50 10.97
CA MET A 21 31.78 8.61 9.91
C MET A 21 31.49 7.69 8.72
N TYR A 22 30.76 6.60 8.97
CA TYR A 22 30.18 5.70 8.00
C TYR A 22 29.19 6.38 7.04
N GLU A 23 28.31 7.28 7.53
CA GLU A 23 27.35 7.98 6.69
C GLU A 23 28.00 8.98 5.74
N LYS A 24 29.14 9.55 6.08
CA LYS A 24 29.80 10.55 5.26
C LYS A 24 30.56 9.93 4.08
N GLY A 25 31.36 8.91 4.31
CA GLY A 25 32.02 8.15 3.24
C GLY A 25 31.04 7.39 2.35
N TYR A 26 29.97 6.91 2.94
CA TYR A 26 28.86 6.25 2.28
C TYR A 26 28.08 7.17 1.34
N ARG A 27 27.83 8.43 1.74
CA ARG A 27 27.22 9.45 0.89
C ARG A 27 28.02 9.74 -0.37
N ASP A 28 29.33 9.91 -0.21
CA ASP A 28 30.21 10.25 -1.35
C ASP A 28 30.25 9.10 -2.38
N GLU A 29 30.27 7.85 -1.93
CA GLU A 29 30.23 6.67 -2.80
C GLU A 29 28.87 6.51 -3.50
N PHE A 30 27.76 6.75 -2.78
CA PHE A 30 26.43 6.72 -3.37
C PHE A 30 26.15 7.88 -4.32
N ASP A 31 26.59 9.09 -4.00
CA ASP A 31 26.42 10.23 -4.89
C ASP A 31 27.22 10.04 -6.19
N GLN A 32 28.41 9.46 -6.13
CA GLN A 32 29.19 9.10 -7.32
C GLN A 32 28.52 8.01 -8.15
N ARG A 33 27.98 6.99 -7.49
CA ARG A 33 27.23 5.91 -8.16
C ARG A 33 25.94 6.45 -8.78
N TYR A 34 25.21 7.30 -8.10
CA TYR A 34 24.00 7.94 -8.59
C TYR A 34 24.26 8.74 -9.86
N GLU A 35 25.29 9.60 -9.89
CA GLU A 35 25.63 10.36 -11.09
C GLU A 35 26.01 9.45 -12.27
N LYS A 36 26.68 8.32 -12.00
CA LYS A 36 27.01 7.32 -13.00
C LYS A 36 25.77 6.56 -13.51
N GLU A 37 24.79 6.33 -12.64
CA GLU A 37 23.57 5.58 -12.95
C GLU A 37 22.41 6.50 -13.41
N LYS A 38 22.51 7.81 -13.20
CA LYS A 38 21.53 8.83 -13.60
C LYS A 38 21.25 8.81 -15.10
N ASP A 39 22.28 8.65 -15.91
CA ASP A 39 22.15 8.52 -17.35
C ASP A 39 21.41 7.26 -17.76
N SER A 40 21.54 6.17 -17.00
CA SER A 40 20.78 4.95 -17.22
C SER A 40 19.32 5.09 -16.80
N TYR A 41 19.01 5.90 -15.79
CA TYR A 41 17.63 6.26 -15.42
C TYR A 41 16.93 7.06 -16.52
N GLN A 42 17.64 7.98 -17.14
CA GLN A 42 17.08 8.81 -18.21
C GLN A 42 16.90 8.05 -19.54
N ARG A 43 17.68 6.98 -19.75
CA ARG A 43 17.61 6.10 -20.92
C ARG A 43 16.68 4.92 -20.74
N TYR A 44 15.72 5.04 -19.87
CA TYR A 44 14.83 3.96 -19.49
C TYR A 44 14.14 3.34 -20.71
N GLN A 45 14.71 2.25 -21.21
CA GLN A 45 14.06 1.43 -22.22
C GLN A 45 13.39 0.24 -21.53
N SER A 46 12.20 -0.11 -22.00
CA SER A 46 11.54 -1.32 -21.56
C SER A 46 12.44 -2.52 -21.89
N VAL A 47 12.85 -3.23 -20.88
CA VAL A 47 13.40 -4.56 -21.11
C VAL A 47 12.23 -5.44 -21.52
N ILE A 48 12.26 -5.89 -22.77
CA ILE A 48 11.33 -6.93 -23.20
C ILE A 48 11.62 -8.14 -22.32
N LYS A 49 10.63 -8.54 -21.54
CA LYS A 49 10.73 -9.71 -20.67
C LYS A 49 11.02 -10.93 -21.56
N ARG A 50 12.19 -11.53 -21.39
CA ARG A 50 12.54 -12.76 -22.10
C ARG A 50 11.70 -13.88 -21.52
N LYS A 51 11.00 -14.61 -22.37
CA LYS A 51 10.32 -15.85 -21.95
C LYS A 51 11.38 -16.91 -21.67
N ILE A 52 11.38 -17.42 -20.45
CA ILE A 52 12.25 -18.51 -20.03
C ILE A 52 11.41 -19.62 -19.40
N GLU A 53 11.91 -20.84 -19.52
CA GLU A 53 11.46 -21.98 -18.70
C GLU A 53 12.48 -22.21 -17.60
N VAL A 54 11.99 -22.43 -16.40
CA VAL A 54 12.83 -22.76 -15.24
C VAL A 54 12.50 -24.18 -14.82
N GLU A 55 13.49 -25.06 -14.93
CA GLU A 55 13.41 -26.40 -14.40
C GLU A 55 14.18 -26.46 -13.08
N SER A 56 13.53 -26.94 -12.01
CA SER A 56 14.17 -27.01 -10.70
C SER A 56 13.37 -27.87 -9.73
N ASP A 57 14.13 -28.49 -8.79
CA ASP A 57 13.57 -29.15 -7.62
C ASP A 57 13.19 -28.15 -6.49
N ILE A 58 13.56 -26.88 -6.64
CA ILE A 58 13.14 -25.83 -5.72
C ILE A 58 11.61 -25.75 -5.74
N ALA A 59 10.98 -25.77 -4.56
CA ALA A 59 9.53 -25.72 -4.44
C ALA A 59 8.95 -24.54 -5.25
N TYR A 60 8.11 -24.88 -6.24
CA TYR A 60 7.37 -23.88 -7.00
C TYR A 60 6.14 -23.48 -6.23
N GLU A 61 5.97 -22.18 -6.01
CA GLU A 61 4.75 -21.62 -5.48
C GLU A 61 4.09 -20.80 -6.59
N LYS A 62 2.84 -21.13 -6.90
CA LYS A 62 2.06 -20.35 -7.86
C LYS A 62 1.92 -18.91 -7.36
N GLY A 63 2.10 -17.94 -8.23
CA GLY A 63 1.80 -16.56 -7.93
C GLY A 63 0.32 -16.37 -7.64
N LEU A 64 -0.03 -15.46 -6.73
CA LEU A 64 -1.41 -15.23 -6.30
C LEU A 64 -2.35 -14.86 -7.47
N ALA A 65 -1.82 -14.21 -8.51
CA ALA A 65 -2.60 -13.88 -9.70
C ALA A 65 -2.94 -15.13 -10.53
N VAL A 66 -2.00 -16.10 -10.63
CA VAL A 66 -2.24 -17.39 -11.30
C VAL A 66 -3.26 -18.20 -10.53
N GLU A 67 -3.10 -18.33 -9.20
CA GLU A 67 -4.06 -19.04 -8.34
C GLU A 67 -5.49 -18.47 -8.47
N SER A 68 -5.60 -17.13 -8.47
CA SER A 68 -6.90 -16.46 -8.58
C SER A 68 -7.56 -16.73 -9.92
N ARG A 69 -6.77 -16.76 -11.00
CA ARG A 69 -7.25 -17.04 -12.35
C ARG A 69 -7.73 -18.50 -12.49
N GLU A 70 -6.92 -19.45 -12.04
CA GLU A 70 -7.30 -20.87 -12.07
C GLU A 70 -8.59 -21.10 -11.27
N ARG A 71 -8.68 -20.49 -10.10
CA ARG A 71 -9.88 -20.57 -9.28
C ARG A 71 -11.09 -19.95 -9.97
N ASP A 72 -10.94 -18.82 -10.64
CA ASP A 72 -12.01 -18.16 -11.38
C ASP A 72 -12.49 -19.01 -12.58
N GLN A 73 -11.57 -19.66 -13.29
CA GLN A 73 -11.88 -20.60 -14.36
C GLN A 73 -12.66 -21.81 -13.84
N GLU A 74 -12.24 -22.36 -12.70
CA GLU A 74 -12.94 -23.46 -12.03
C GLU A 74 -14.39 -23.08 -11.67
N LEU A 75 -14.58 -21.91 -11.04
CA LEU A 75 -15.91 -21.40 -10.67
C LEU A 75 -16.78 -21.17 -11.91
N THR A 76 -16.20 -20.64 -12.98
CA THR A 76 -16.91 -20.42 -14.25
C THR A 76 -17.33 -21.73 -14.90
N LYS A 77 -16.43 -22.72 -14.90
CA LYS A 77 -16.70 -24.06 -15.40
C LYS A 77 -17.81 -24.72 -14.60
N GLN A 78 -17.70 -24.69 -13.28
CA GLN A 78 -18.71 -25.25 -12.36
C GLN A 78 -20.09 -24.67 -12.62
N LEU A 79 -20.22 -23.35 -12.79
CA LEU A 79 -21.48 -22.69 -13.09
C LEU A 79 -22.07 -23.18 -14.42
N LYS A 80 -21.27 -23.23 -15.49
CA LYS A 80 -21.73 -23.60 -16.84
C LYS A 80 -22.11 -25.08 -16.97
N GLU A 81 -21.38 -25.97 -16.31
CA GLU A 81 -21.61 -27.40 -16.39
C GLU A 81 -22.87 -27.85 -15.60
N ASN A 82 -23.10 -27.26 -14.43
CA ASN A 82 -24.17 -27.70 -13.55
C ASN A 82 -25.49 -26.95 -13.77
N LYS A 83 -25.53 -25.78 -14.40
CA LYS A 83 -26.73 -24.97 -14.63
C LYS A 83 -27.62 -24.86 -13.40
N TYR A 84 -27.04 -24.47 -12.25
CA TYR A 84 -27.82 -24.30 -11.02
C TYR A 84 -29.04 -23.41 -11.25
N LEU A 85 -30.17 -23.76 -10.70
CA LEU A 85 -31.39 -22.97 -10.84
C LEU A 85 -31.51 -21.90 -9.78
N PHE A 86 -32.31 -20.88 -10.04
CA PHE A 86 -32.56 -19.81 -9.06
C PHE A 86 -33.18 -20.34 -7.76
N GLU A 87 -34.03 -21.39 -7.86
CA GLU A 87 -34.67 -22.10 -6.74
C GLU A 87 -33.64 -22.83 -5.87
N GLU A 88 -32.55 -23.32 -6.46
CA GLU A 88 -31.47 -24.04 -5.80
C GLU A 88 -30.11 -23.54 -6.28
N PRO A 89 -29.74 -22.27 -5.95
CA PRO A 89 -28.49 -21.72 -6.40
C PRO A 89 -27.28 -22.31 -5.67
N CYS A 90 -26.15 -22.38 -6.33
CA CYS A 90 -24.89 -22.77 -5.71
C CYS A 90 -24.35 -21.61 -4.89
N VAL A 91 -24.12 -21.83 -3.60
CA VAL A 91 -23.51 -20.84 -2.70
C VAL A 91 -22.08 -21.25 -2.37
N ILE A 92 -21.12 -20.39 -2.70
CA ILE A 92 -19.71 -20.61 -2.40
C ILE A 92 -19.22 -19.48 -1.48
N LEU A 93 -19.11 -19.81 -0.20
CA LEU A 93 -18.52 -18.91 0.81
C LEU A 93 -17.02 -18.78 0.57
N ASN A 94 -16.50 -17.56 0.75
CA ASN A 94 -15.08 -17.28 0.63
C ASN A 94 -14.45 -17.77 -0.69
N PRO A 95 -14.96 -17.34 -1.85
CA PRO A 95 -14.70 -17.98 -3.15
C PRO A 95 -13.23 -18.06 -3.54
N TYR A 96 -12.39 -17.14 -3.07
CA TYR A 96 -10.94 -17.09 -3.33
C TYR A 96 -10.08 -17.32 -2.07
N GLY A 97 -10.68 -17.80 -0.98
CA GLY A 97 -9.97 -18.16 0.26
C GLY A 97 -9.53 -16.98 1.13
N ARG A 98 -9.86 -15.74 0.73
CA ARG A 98 -9.32 -14.52 1.39
C ARG A 98 -10.37 -13.65 2.07
N THR A 99 -11.65 -13.86 1.80
CA THR A 99 -12.76 -12.99 2.27
C THR A 99 -13.88 -13.80 2.91
N PRO A 100 -13.72 -14.24 4.18
CA PRO A 100 -14.62 -15.18 4.84
C PRO A 100 -16.05 -14.68 5.04
N LEU A 101 -16.30 -13.36 4.90
CA LEU A 101 -17.61 -12.74 5.01
C LEU A 101 -18.21 -12.35 3.65
N CYS A 102 -17.67 -12.95 2.56
CA CYS A 102 -18.18 -12.80 1.21
C CYS A 102 -18.53 -14.17 0.61
N ALA A 103 -19.50 -14.22 -0.29
CA ALA A 103 -19.88 -15.41 -1.00
C ALA A 103 -20.19 -15.10 -2.47
N TYR A 104 -20.05 -16.11 -3.35
CA TYR A 104 -20.76 -16.12 -4.62
C TYR A 104 -22.04 -16.93 -4.48
N VAL A 105 -23.12 -16.36 -5.01
CA VAL A 105 -24.37 -17.11 -5.28
C VAL A 105 -24.47 -17.25 -6.79
N MET A 106 -24.39 -18.49 -7.28
CA MET A 106 -24.30 -18.80 -8.72
C MET A 106 -25.53 -19.56 -9.19
N PHE A 107 -26.15 -19.11 -10.27
CA PHE A 107 -27.27 -19.75 -10.91
C PHE A 107 -27.41 -19.35 -12.38
N TRP A 108 -28.28 -20.08 -13.09
CA TRP A 108 -28.62 -19.81 -14.47
C TRP A 108 -30.13 -19.54 -14.58
N THR A 109 -30.50 -18.69 -15.52
CA THR A 109 -31.90 -18.35 -15.86
C THR A 109 -32.15 -18.52 -17.35
N GLU A 110 -33.35 -18.93 -17.72
CA GLU A 110 -33.73 -19.09 -19.14
C GLU A 110 -33.79 -17.73 -19.85
N GLU A 111 -34.43 -16.75 -19.22
CA GLU A 111 -34.51 -15.39 -19.69
C GLU A 111 -33.45 -14.50 -18.98
N PRO A 112 -32.81 -13.57 -19.71
CA PRO A 112 -31.84 -12.67 -19.12
C PRO A 112 -32.50 -11.72 -18.09
N CYS A 113 -31.98 -11.64 -16.90
CA CYS A 113 -32.47 -10.74 -15.86
C CYS A 113 -31.34 -10.03 -15.12
N ALA A 114 -31.68 -8.96 -14.43
CA ALA A 114 -30.85 -8.32 -13.42
C ALA A 114 -31.08 -9.00 -12.06
N VAL A 115 -30.12 -8.87 -11.15
CA VAL A 115 -30.23 -9.46 -9.82
C VAL A 115 -29.95 -8.42 -8.74
N GLN A 116 -30.84 -8.37 -7.76
CA GLN A 116 -30.62 -7.62 -6.52
C GLN A 116 -30.47 -8.59 -5.37
N PHE A 117 -29.57 -8.29 -4.44
CA PHE A 117 -29.51 -9.00 -3.18
C PHE A 117 -29.58 -8.04 -2.00
N THR A 118 -30.13 -8.54 -0.89
CA THR A 118 -30.13 -7.84 0.39
C THR A 118 -29.62 -8.78 1.47
N VAL A 119 -28.48 -8.45 2.06
CA VAL A 119 -28.01 -9.08 3.30
C VAL A 119 -28.69 -8.39 4.45
N LYS A 120 -29.51 -9.13 5.20
CA LYS A 120 -30.27 -8.58 6.32
C LYS A 120 -29.34 -8.21 7.47
N GLY A 121 -29.46 -6.97 7.90
CA GLY A 121 -28.77 -6.45 9.07
C GLY A 121 -29.41 -6.83 10.39
N LYS A 122 -28.72 -6.64 11.51
CA LYS A 122 -29.31 -6.72 12.86
C LYS A 122 -30.37 -5.65 13.09
N THR A 123 -30.26 -4.53 12.38
CA THR A 123 -31.29 -3.50 12.24
C THR A 123 -31.55 -3.25 10.76
N LYS A 124 -32.66 -2.61 10.42
CA LYS A 124 -33.00 -2.30 9.02
C LYS A 124 -31.99 -1.35 8.38
N GLU A 125 -31.42 -0.45 9.14
CA GLU A 125 -30.40 0.51 8.69
C GLU A 125 -29.10 -0.19 8.31
N ALA A 126 -28.82 -1.33 8.93
CA ALA A 126 -27.65 -2.17 8.67
C ALA A 126 -27.84 -3.14 7.50
N ASP A 127 -29.00 -3.15 6.84
CA ASP A 127 -29.21 -3.94 5.62
C ASP A 127 -28.24 -3.48 4.53
N ILE A 128 -27.60 -4.47 3.87
CA ILE A 128 -26.76 -4.21 2.69
C ILE A 128 -27.53 -4.67 1.47
N CYS A 129 -28.00 -3.71 0.68
CA CYS A 129 -28.76 -3.94 -0.54
C CYS A 129 -27.95 -3.45 -1.74
N GLU A 130 -27.72 -4.35 -2.71
CA GLU A 130 -26.94 -4.08 -3.92
C GLU A 130 -27.60 -4.72 -5.13
N LYS A 131 -27.35 -4.13 -6.32
CA LYS A 131 -27.97 -4.57 -7.57
C LYS A 131 -26.93 -4.73 -8.68
N ILE A 132 -27.01 -5.87 -9.40
CA ILE A 132 -26.33 -6.12 -10.66
C ILE A 132 -27.34 -5.78 -11.75
N VAL A 133 -27.09 -4.67 -12.46
CA VAL A 133 -28.08 -4.13 -13.42
C VAL A 133 -27.99 -4.77 -14.80
N THR A 134 -26.87 -5.44 -15.13
CA THR A 134 -26.71 -6.14 -16.41
C THR A 134 -27.69 -7.30 -16.49
N LEU A 135 -28.38 -7.41 -17.63
CA LEU A 135 -29.28 -8.52 -17.91
C LEU A 135 -28.47 -9.70 -18.46
N GLU A 136 -28.37 -10.76 -17.68
CA GLU A 136 -27.60 -11.95 -18.02
C GLU A 136 -28.41 -13.23 -17.73
N ASN A 137 -27.98 -14.36 -18.31
CA ASN A 137 -28.54 -15.68 -18.03
C ASN A 137 -27.66 -16.43 -17.01
N TRP A 138 -26.35 -16.12 -16.96
CA TRP A 138 -25.40 -16.76 -16.07
C TRP A 138 -25.01 -15.80 -14.96
N HIS A 139 -25.46 -16.08 -13.75
CA HIS A 139 -25.30 -15.19 -12.61
C HIS A 139 -24.19 -15.64 -11.69
N ARG A 140 -23.31 -14.72 -11.33
CA ARG A 140 -22.32 -14.82 -10.27
C ARG A 140 -22.52 -13.63 -9.33
N VAL A 141 -23.43 -13.78 -8.37
CA VAL A 141 -23.82 -12.68 -7.46
C VAL A 141 -22.80 -12.58 -6.33
N PRO A 142 -22.01 -11.49 -6.25
CA PRO A 142 -21.01 -11.30 -5.21
C PRO A 142 -21.67 -10.74 -3.95
N VAL A 143 -22.08 -11.62 -3.07
CA VAL A 143 -22.66 -11.26 -1.77
C VAL A 143 -21.56 -10.89 -0.80
N TYR A 144 -21.66 -9.73 -0.15
CA TYR A 144 -20.75 -9.28 0.90
C TYR A 144 -21.51 -8.71 2.09
N GLY A 145 -20.81 -8.45 3.18
CA GLY A 145 -21.41 -7.86 4.36
C GLY A 145 -22.09 -8.86 5.27
N LEU A 146 -21.70 -10.14 5.18
CA LEU A 146 -22.16 -11.17 6.11
C LEU A 146 -21.57 -10.91 7.51
N TYR A 147 -22.36 -11.23 8.55
CA TYR A 147 -21.85 -11.24 9.93
C TYR A 147 -21.07 -12.52 10.18
N PRO A 148 -20.01 -12.51 10.98
CA PRO A 148 -19.32 -13.72 11.40
C PRO A 148 -20.13 -14.56 12.38
N GLU A 149 -19.87 -15.88 12.42
CA GLU A 149 -20.45 -16.84 13.35
C GLU A 149 -22.00 -16.76 13.40
N MET A 150 -22.63 -16.64 12.23
CA MET A 150 -24.06 -16.39 12.10
C MET A 150 -24.67 -17.09 10.88
N ALA A 151 -25.94 -17.46 11.00
CA ALA A 151 -26.77 -17.79 9.86
C ALA A 151 -27.34 -16.49 9.27
N ASN A 152 -26.74 -16.01 8.18
CA ASN A 152 -27.11 -14.75 7.55
C ASN A 152 -28.25 -14.94 6.57
N GLU A 153 -29.36 -14.23 6.75
CA GLU A 153 -30.46 -14.18 5.77
C GLU A 153 -30.05 -13.28 4.60
N VAL A 154 -30.04 -13.84 3.40
CA VAL A 154 -29.79 -13.12 2.16
C VAL A 154 -31.00 -13.26 1.26
N LYS A 155 -31.67 -12.16 0.94
CA LYS A 155 -32.77 -12.11 -0.04
C LYS A 155 -32.18 -11.87 -1.41
N LEU A 156 -32.53 -12.69 -2.40
CA LEU A 156 -32.26 -12.48 -3.82
C LEU A 156 -33.56 -12.12 -4.54
N GLU A 157 -33.45 -11.19 -5.50
CA GLU A 157 -34.57 -10.76 -6.34
C GLU A 157 -34.11 -10.76 -7.80
N MET A 158 -34.80 -11.50 -8.67
CA MET A 158 -34.66 -11.41 -10.11
C MET A 158 -35.50 -10.27 -10.64
N ILE A 159 -34.93 -9.45 -11.52
CA ILE A 159 -35.56 -8.23 -12.04
C ILE A 159 -35.54 -8.30 -13.56
N ASP A 160 -36.71 -8.20 -14.17
CA ASP A 160 -36.85 -8.22 -15.64
C ASP A 160 -36.33 -6.91 -16.29
N LYS A 161 -36.36 -6.87 -17.61
CA LYS A 161 -35.98 -5.70 -18.43
C LYS A 161 -36.80 -4.43 -18.16
N ASN A 162 -38.01 -4.60 -17.59
CA ASN A 162 -38.90 -3.48 -17.26
C ASN A 162 -38.68 -2.98 -15.82
N GLY A 163 -37.77 -3.60 -15.07
CA GLY A 163 -37.52 -3.26 -13.68
C GLY A 163 -38.45 -3.92 -12.67
N THR A 164 -39.25 -4.90 -13.10
CA THR A 164 -40.20 -5.64 -12.26
C THR A 164 -39.52 -6.83 -11.59
N VAL A 165 -39.73 -7.00 -10.29
CA VAL A 165 -39.32 -8.21 -9.58
C VAL A 165 -40.17 -9.39 -10.03
N ILE A 166 -39.57 -10.39 -10.66
CA ILE A 166 -40.23 -11.56 -11.23
C ILE A 166 -40.09 -12.81 -10.36
N ALA A 167 -39.07 -12.85 -9.49
CA ALA A 167 -38.92 -13.93 -8.50
C ALA A 167 -38.12 -13.46 -7.31
N GLU A 168 -38.35 -14.09 -6.16
CA GLU A 168 -37.64 -13.84 -4.91
C GLU A 168 -37.18 -15.14 -4.26
N LYS A 169 -36.02 -15.14 -3.65
CA LYS A 169 -35.46 -16.27 -2.90
C LYS A 169 -34.79 -15.79 -1.63
N LYS A 170 -35.05 -16.49 -0.53
CA LYS A 170 -34.31 -16.32 0.72
C LYS A 170 -33.30 -17.45 0.87
N LEU A 171 -32.07 -17.09 1.17
CA LEU A 171 -30.96 -17.99 1.46
C LEU A 171 -30.49 -17.78 2.88
N MET A 172 -30.02 -18.85 3.52
CA MET A 172 -29.32 -18.79 4.80
C MET A 172 -27.88 -19.16 4.55
N ILE A 173 -26.98 -18.17 4.67
CA ILE A 173 -25.53 -18.36 4.49
C ILE A 173 -24.87 -18.42 5.86
N LEU A 174 -24.32 -19.59 6.19
CA LEU A 174 -23.59 -19.82 7.44
C LEU A 174 -22.15 -19.33 7.29
N THR A 175 -21.67 -18.56 8.26
CA THR A 175 -20.30 -18.07 8.33
C THR A 175 -19.61 -18.60 9.57
N ASP A 176 -18.31 -18.83 9.46
CA ASP A 176 -17.48 -19.24 10.58
C ASP A 176 -17.12 -18.06 11.49
N LYS A 177 -16.60 -18.39 12.67
CA LYS A 177 -15.98 -17.46 13.60
C LYS A 177 -14.75 -16.83 12.98
N LEU A 178 -14.56 -15.52 13.19
CA LEU A 178 -13.32 -14.84 12.86
C LEU A 178 -12.21 -15.20 13.86
N PRO A 179 -10.93 -14.98 13.51
CA PRO A 179 -9.84 -15.12 14.45
C PRO A 179 -10.07 -14.30 15.73
N ASP A 180 -9.69 -14.83 16.89
CA ASP A 180 -9.90 -14.17 18.18
C ASP A 180 -9.25 -12.78 18.28
N SER A 181 -8.21 -12.55 17.50
CA SER A 181 -7.59 -11.23 17.36
C SER A 181 -8.53 -10.16 16.79
N MET A 182 -9.63 -10.57 16.16
CA MET A 182 -10.64 -9.65 15.60
C MET A 182 -11.79 -9.34 16.56
N ASN A 183 -11.86 -10.03 17.70
CA ASN A 183 -12.86 -9.75 18.71
C ASN A 183 -12.66 -8.35 19.30
N ASP A 184 -13.77 -7.67 19.61
CA ASP A 184 -13.77 -6.32 20.17
C ASP A 184 -12.91 -5.31 19.39
N LEU A 185 -12.88 -5.47 18.06
CA LEU A 185 -12.11 -4.58 17.18
C LEU A 185 -12.57 -3.15 17.29
N VAL A 186 -13.87 -2.92 17.36
CA VAL A 186 -14.49 -1.59 17.33
C VAL A 186 -15.41 -1.40 18.53
N GLN A 187 -15.31 -0.24 19.16
CA GLN A 187 -16.25 0.23 20.18
C GLN A 187 -16.89 1.54 19.71
N VAL A 188 -18.20 1.55 19.63
CA VAL A 188 -18.97 2.78 19.37
C VAL A 188 -18.97 3.62 20.65
N LYS A 189 -18.37 4.80 20.60
CA LYS A 189 -18.26 5.72 21.75
C LYS A 189 -19.38 6.73 21.76
N LYS A 190 -19.82 7.14 20.58
CA LYS A 190 -20.94 8.07 20.38
C LYS A 190 -21.63 7.75 19.07
N LYS A 191 -22.93 7.81 19.08
CA LYS A 191 -23.76 7.72 17.87
C LYS A 191 -24.99 8.58 18.04
N THR A 192 -25.07 9.67 17.27
CA THR A 192 -26.20 10.62 17.29
C THR A 192 -27.00 10.59 16.01
N GLU A 193 -26.37 10.21 14.89
CA GLU A 193 -27.01 10.17 13.59
C GLU A 193 -26.58 8.92 12.80
N LYS A 194 -27.29 8.65 11.72
CA LYS A 194 -26.88 7.64 10.74
C LYS A 194 -25.55 8.03 10.11
N SER A 195 -24.62 7.13 10.05
CA SER A 195 -23.31 7.37 9.44
C SER A 195 -23.44 7.66 7.93
N ALA A 196 -22.60 8.57 7.45
CA ALA A 196 -22.50 8.85 6.02
C ALA A 196 -21.82 7.71 5.26
N MET A 197 -20.96 6.92 5.91
CA MET A 197 -20.36 5.72 5.36
C MET A 197 -21.12 4.49 5.81
N LYS A 198 -21.48 3.61 4.87
CA LYS A 198 -22.18 2.35 5.16
C LYS A 198 -21.26 1.38 5.89
N LEU A 199 -20.02 1.25 5.40
CA LEU A 199 -18.98 0.44 5.98
C LEU A 199 -17.67 1.23 6.01
N ILE A 200 -16.99 1.23 7.14
CA ILE A 200 -15.68 1.86 7.33
C ILE A 200 -14.62 0.76 7.32
N LEU A 201 -13.76 0.75 6.30
CA LEU A 201 -12.64 -0.19 6.15
C LEU A 201 -11.39 0.40 6.77
N ALA A 202 -10.91 -0.18 7.88
CA ALA A 202 -9.65 0.16 8.49
C ALA A 202 -8.54 -0.81 8.04
N VAL A 203 -7.38 -0.25 7.71
CA VAL A 203 -6.24 -1.01 7.19
C VAL A 203 -4.94 -0.54 7.84
N GLY A 204 -4.05 -1.46 8.18
CA GLY A 204 -2.77 -1.03 8.72
C GLY A 204 -1.91 -2.09 9.38
N LYS A 205 -0.74 -1.64 9.76
CA LYS A 205 0.39 -2.48 10.16
C LYS A 205 0.15 -3.30 11.43
N SER A 206 -0.59 -2.76 12.43
CA SER A 206 -0.87 -3.50 13.67
C SER A 206 -2.22 -4.22 13.65
N MET A 207 -3.08 -3.90 12.70
CA MET A 207 -4.31 -4.66 12.53
C MET A 207 -3.97 -6.08 12.08
N PRO A 208 -4.55 -7.10 12.70
CA PRO A 208 -4.32 -8.49 12.29
C PRO A 208 -4.72 -8.70 10.82
N TYR A 209 -5.82 -8.08 10.39
CA TYR A 209 -6.37 -8.12 9.04
C TYR A 209 -7.09 -6.82 8.70
N PRO A 210 -7.10 -6.39 7.43
CA PRO A 210 -8.02 -5.36 6.98
C PRO A 210 -9.46 -5.77 7.27
N ALA A 211 -10.23 -4.89 7.88
CA ALA A 211 -11.62 -5.18 8.22
C ALA A 211 -12.50 -3.94 8.08
N ALA A 212 -13.73 -4.16 7.61
CA ALA A 212 -14.74 -3.12 7.59
C ALA A 212 -15.87 -3.43 8.57
N PHE A 213 -16.36 -2.37 9.19
CA PHE A 213 -17.43 -2.42 10.18
C PHE A 213 -18.53 -1.43 9.84
N ASP A 214 -19.73 -1.72 10.29
CA ASP A 214 -20.90 -0.86 10.14
C ASP A 214 -21.00 0.17 11.29
N GLU A 215 -22.00 1.02 11.23
CA GLU A 215 -22.22 2.06 12.23
C GLU A 215 -22.56 1.54 13.64
N GLN A 216 -22.80 0.24 13.81
CA GLN A 216 -22.98 -0.43 15.10
C GLN A 216 -21.65 -1.00 15.65
N GLY A 217 -20.57 -0.92 14.85
CA GLY A 217 -19.27 -1.51 15.17
C GLY A 217 -19.15 -3.00 14.82
N ASP A 218 -20.17 -3.58 14.21
CA ASP A 218 -20.14 -4.97 13.78
C ASP A 218 -19.26 -5.17 12.55
N ILE A 219 -18.38 -6.19 12.59
CA ILE A 219 -17.53 -6.52 11.44
C ILE A 219 -18.38 -7.12 10.34
N ARG A 220 -18.37 -6.52 9.16
CA ARG A 220 -19.13 -6.92 7.96
C ARG A 220 -18.23 -7.35 6.79
N TYR A 221 -16.92 -7.15 6.91
CA TYR A 221 -15.94 -7.55 5.92
C TYR A 221 -14.60 -7.77 6.60
N MET A 222 -13.88 -8.78 6.17
CA MET A 222 -12.49 -9.03 6.58
C MET A 222 -11.73 -9.66 5.41
N MET A 223 -10.46 -9.26 5.25
CA MET A 223 -9.57 -9.88 4.28
C MET A 223 -8.45 -10.62 4.99
N ARG A 224 -8.37 -11.95 4.79
CA ARG A 224 -7.28 -12.82 5.29
C ARG A 224 -5.98 -12.61 4.50
N PHE A 225 -5.61 -11.38 4.34
CA PHE A 225 -4.39 -10.96 3.69
C PHE A 225 -3.75 -9.93 4.61
N ARG A 226 -2.54 -10.18 5.06
CA ARG A 226 -1.82 -9.21 5.89
C ARG A 226 -1.01 -8.31 4.97
N PRO A 227 -1.46 -7.08 4.69
CA PRO A 227 -0.61 -6.13 4.04
C PRO A 227 0.61 -5.91 4.95
N ARG A 228 1.79 -6.15 4.42
CA ARG A 228 3.01 -5.76 5.12
C ARG A 228 3.41 -4.37 4.66
N GLY A 229 3.77 -3.53 5.62
CA GLY A 229 4.04 -2.12 5.36
C GLY A 229 2.82 -1.23 5.55
N TYR A 230 2.71 -0.17 4.77
CA TYR A 230 1.68 0.87 4.90
C TYR A 230 0.49 0.67 3.96
N GLY A 231 0.45 -0.43 3.17
CA GLY A 231 -0.16 -0.41 1.88
C GLY A 231 -1.47 -1.13 1.66
N PHE A 232 -2.54 -0.38 1.65
CA PHE A 232 -3.80 -0.72 1.01
C PHE A 232 -4.33 0.56 0.38
N PHE A 233 -4.42 0.60 -0.96
CA PHE A 233 -4.76 1.82 -1.70
C PHE A 233 -5.88 1.53 -2.67
N PRO A 234 -7.10 2.04 -2.42
CA PRO A 234 -8.21 1.92 -3.37
C PRO A 234 -7.86 2.54 -4.72
N VAL A 235 -8.22 1.86 -5.78
CA VAL A 235 -8.09 2.28 -7.18
C VAL A 235 -9.39 2.00 -7.92
N ALA A 236 -9.50 2.43 -9.17
CA ALA A 236 -10.71 2.23 -9.97
C ALA A 236 -11.04 0.74 -10.19
N ASN A 237 -12.28 0.48 -10.63
CA ASN A 237 -12.83 -0.85 -10.94
C ASN A 237 -12.93 -1.77 -9.71
N ASP A 238 -13.25 -1.21 -8.55
CA ASP A 238 -13.36 -1.92 -7.28
C ASP A 238 -12.14 -2.75 -6.93
N ARG A 239 -10.99 -2.20 -7.26
CA ARG A 239 -9.70 -2.80 -6.96
C ARG A 239 -8.95 -1.95 -5.96
N PHE A 240 -7.92 -2.53 -5.42
CA PHE A 240 -6.95 -1.84 -4.59
C PHE A 240 -5.56 -2.40 -4.85
N ILE A 241 -4.58 -1.57 -4.62
CA ILE A 241 -3.18 -1.99 -4.59
C ILE A 241 -2.83 -2.33 -3.15
N VAL A 242 -2.20 -3.49 -2.95
CA VAL A 242 -1.77 -3.95 -1.63
C VAL A 242 -0.31 -4.35 -1.65
N MET A 243 0.43 -3.95 -0.63
CA MET A 243 1.82 -4.34 -0.43
C MET A 243 1.86 -5.52 0.53
N GLU A 244 2.44 -6.64 0.10
CA GLU A 244 2.48 -7.84 0.94
C GLU A 244 3.85 -8.09 1.55
N ARG A 245 4.89 -8.02 0.74
CA ARG A 245 6.21 -8.51 1.13
C ARG A 245 7.19 -7.37 1.36
N GLN A 246 7.89 -7.48 2.46
CA GLN A 246 9.06 -6.68 2.73
C GLN A 246 10.26 -7.41 2.16
N THR A 247 10.92 -6.78 1.21
CA THR A 247 12.28 -7.17 0.83
C THR A 247 13.24 -6.27 1.58
N LEU A 248 14.41 -6.84 1.84
CA LEU A 248 15.51 -6.05 2.37
C LEU A 248 16.08 -5.20 1.25
N LEU A 249 15.59 -3.99 1.19
CA LEU A 249 16.36 -2.99 0.47
C LEU A 249 17.58 -2.64 1.31
N PRO A 250 18.67 -2.28 0.66
CA PRO A 250 19.84 -1.75 1.35
C PRO A 250 19.56 -0.35 1.90
N THR A 251 18.52 -0.25 2.73
CA THR A 251 18.18 1.00 3.40
C THR A 251 18.49 0.85 4.88
N PRO A 252 19.16 1.82 5.49
CA PRO A 252 19.58 1.70 6.89
C PRO A 252 18.45 1.84 7.90
N LEU A 253 17.20 2.04 7.49
CA LEU A 253 16.16 2.45 8.43
C LEU A 253 14.90 1.60 8.45
N ILE A 254 14.31 1.23 7.32
CA ILE A 254 13.03 0.54 7.28
C ILE A 254 12.98 -0.37 6.05
N PRO A 255 12.70 -1.66 6.21
CA PRO A 255 12.49 -2.54 5.08
C PRO A 255 11.19 -2.13 4.36
N HIS A 256 11.30 -1.85 3.07
CA HIS A 256 10.16 -1.53 2.21
C HIS A 256 9.77 -2.75 1.36
N SER A 257 8.50 -2.85 1.04
CA SER A 257 8.02 -3.86 0.12
C SER A 257 8.52 -3.58 -1.30
N THR A 258 8.97 -4.58 -2.03
CA THR A 258 9.29 -4.45 -3.45
C THR A 258 8.19 -5.00 -4.34
N GLN A 259 7.18 -5.63 -3.75
CA GLN A 259 6.10 -6.29 -4.46
C GLN A 259 4.76 -5.74 -4.01
N MET A 260 3.87 -5.46 -4.96
CA MET A 260 2.50 -5.09 -4.71
C MET A 260 1.56 -5.87 -5.63
N TYR A 261 0.34 -6.08 -5.15
CA TYR A 261 -0.72 -6.77 -5.88
C TYR A 261 -1.86 -5.83 -6.21
N GLU A 262 -2.42 -5.96 -7.40
CA GLU A 262 -3.72 -5.42 -7.72
C GLU A 262 -4.77 -6.49 -7.42
N MET A 263 -5.68 -6.18 -6.50
CA MET A 263 -6.65 -7.12 -5.95
C MET A 263 -8.04 -6.47 -5.88
N ASP A 264 -9.09 -7.26 -5.91
CA ASP A 264 -10.45 -6.81 -5.62
C ASP A 264 -10.94 -7.22 -4.22
N TYR A 265 -12.10 -6.75 -3.87
CA TYR A 265 -12.70 -6.98 -2.55
C TYR A 265 -13.20 -8.41 -2.32
N LEU A 266 -13.25 -9.27 -3.34
CA LEU A 266 -13.50 -10.72 -3.17
C LEU A 266 -12.21 -11.50 -2.96
N GLY A 267 -11.05 -10.84 -3.08
CA GLY A 267 -9.73 -11.45 -2.89
C GLY A 267 -9.14 -12.02 -4.17
N ARG A 268 -9.68 -11.68 -5.36
CA ARG A 268 -9.05 -12.00 -6.64
C ARG A 268 -7.83 -11.12 -6.84
N VAL A 269 -6.70 -11.73 -7.16
CA VAL A 269 -5.47 -11.03 -7.54
C VAL A 269 -5.37 -11.00 -9.06
N TYR A 270 -5.32 -9.82 -9.63
CA TYR A 270 -5.27 -9.60 -11.06
C TYR A 270 -3.85 -9.52 -11.58
N ARG A 271 -2.99 -8.79 -10.87
CA ARG A 271 -1.63 -8.47 -11.30
C ARG A 271 -0.67 -8.39 -10.12
N THR A 272 0.57 -8.69 -10.41
CA THR A 272 1.69 -8.48 -9.49
C THR A 272 2.64 -7.46 -10.10
N TYR A 273 3.03 -6.46 -9.33
CA TYR A 273 3.99 -5.44 -9.75
C TYR A 273 5.23 -5.51 -8.87
N TYR A 274 6.39 -5.33 -9.49
CA TYR A 274 7.66 -5.24 -8.80
C TYR A 274 8.24 -3.84 -8.95
N VAL A 275 8.54 -3.20 -7.83
CA VAL A 275 9.23 -1.92 -7.75
C VAL A 275 10.50 -2.12 -6.94
N PRO A 276 11.63 -2.40 -7.59
CA PRO A 276 12.85 -2.88 -6.93
C PRO A 276 13.39 -1.95 -5.85
N ASN A 277 13.22 -0.64 -6.05
CA ASN A 277 13.64 0.35 -5.07
C ASN A 277 12.74 0.41 -3.84
N GLY A 278 11.71 -0.42 -3.81
CA GLY A 278 10.75 -0.46 -2.74
C GLY A 278 9.60 0.51 -2.88
N ILE A 279 8.54 0.15 -2.23
CA ILE A 279 7.25 0.85 -2.22
C ILE A 279 6.95 1.22 -0.78
N HIS A 280 6.51 2.44 -0.56
CA HIS A 280 6.11 2.89 0.76
C HIS A 280 4.90 3.82 0.70
N HIS A 281 4.27 4.06 1.80
CA HIS A 281 3.26 5.06 2.14
C HIS A 281 2.10 5.28 1.19
N ASP A 282 2.30 5.42 -0.15
CA ASP A 282 1.19 5.76 -1.04
C ASP A 282 1.35 5.25 -2.48
N VAL A 283 0.22 4.88 -3.04
CA VAL A 283 0.01 4.61 -4.47
C VAL A 283 -1.27 5.32 -4.89
N CYS A 284 -1.26 6.02 -6.00
CA CYS A 284 -2.47 6.61 -6.58
C CYS A 284 -2.52 6.42 -8.10
N GLU A 285 -3.72 6.43 -8.66
CA GLU A 285 -3.92 6.40 -10.11
C GLU A 285 -3.72 7.78 -10.72
N MET A 286 -3.13 7.84 -11.90
CA MET A 286 -3.03 9.08 -12.68
C MET A 286 -4.36 9.43 -13.35
N THR A 287 -5.10 8.43 -13.79
CA THR A 287 -6.48 8.49 -14.24
C THR A 287 -7.17 7.21 -13.79
N PRO A 288 -8.51 7.18 -13.65
CA PRO A 288 -9.20 5.93 -13.33
C PRO A 288 -8.81 4.80 -14.29
N GLY A 289 -8.24 3.71 -13.77
CA GLY A 289 -7.74 2.58 -14.55
C GLY A 289 -6.40 2.80 -15.27
N GLY A 290 -5.80 3.99 -15.18
CA GLY A 290 -4.52 4.33 -15.83
C GLY A 290 -3.30 4.00 -15.00
N ASN A 291 -2.15 4.53 -15.43
CA ASN A 291 -0.86 4.32 -14.74
C ASN A 291 -0.92 4.70 -13.27
N LEU A 292 -0.04 4.08 -12.49
CA LEU A 292 0.08 4.28 -11.05
C LEU A 292 1.27 5.19 -10.73
N LEU A 293 1.08 6.16 -9.85
CA LEU A 293 2.18 6.84 -9.15
C LEU A 293 2.44 6.14 -7.83
N VAL A 294 3.69 5.80 -7.60
CA VAL A 294 4.14 5.01 -6.45
C VAL A 294 5.20 5.77 -5.70
N ALA A 295 5.03 5.94 -4.39
CA ALA A 295 6.08 6.47 -3.53
C ALA A 295 7.18 5.41 -3.36
N SER A 296 8.42 5.76 -3.66
CA SER A 296 9.57 4.87 -3.75
C SER A 296 10.85 5.50 -3.21
N ASN A 297 11.98 4.84 -3.38
CA ASN A 297 13.28 5.22 -2.86
C ASN A 297 14.32 5.40 -3.97
N SER A 298 15.28 6.30 -3.74
CA SER A 298 16.38 6.53 -4.68
C SER A 298 17.50 5.48 -4.62
N GLN A 299 17.58 4.71 -3.55
CA GLN A 299 18.69 3.78 -3.24
C GLN A 299 20.08 4.44 -3.19
N CYS A 300 20.14 5.74 -3.01
CA CYS A 300 21.40 6.51 -2.96
C CYS A 300 21.74 6.95 -1.54
N GLY A 301 21.58 6.07 -0.56
CA GLY A 301 21.77 6.37 0.86
C GLY A 301 20.62 7.18 1.49
N HIS A 302 19.58 7.48 0.71
CA HIS A 302 18.36 8.13 1.17
C HIS A 302 17.15 7.21 0.94
N VAL A 303 16.07 7.46 1.66
CA VAL A 303 14.83 6.70 1.59
C VAL A 303 13.63 7.63 1.51
N GLU A 304 12.53 7.09 0.98
CA GLU A 304 11.23 7.76 0.93
C GLU A 304 11.29 9.11 0.16
N ASP A 305 12.08 9.13 -0.92
CA ASP A 305 12.51 10.32 -1.63
C ASP A 305 12.30 10.28 -3.15
N CYS A 306 11.61 9.26 -3.67
CA CYS A 306 11.30 9.13 -5.09
C CYS A 306 9.82 8.94 -5.37
N ILE A 307 9.40 9.30 -6.57
CA ILE A 307 8.08 9.00 -7.13
C ILE A 307 8.29 8.24 -8.43
N ALA A 308 7.72 7.05 -8.54
CA ALA A 308 7.76 6.22 -9.74
C ALA A 308 6.40 6.20 -10.44
N GLU A 309 6.40 6.30 -11.78
CA GLU A 309 5.24 6.04 -12.62
C GLU A 309 5.32 4.62 -13.15
N VAL A 310 4.32 3.80 -12.80
CA VAL A 310 4.22 2.40 -13.20
C VAL A 310 3.10 2.26 -14.22
N ASN A 311 3.40 1.72 -15.38
CA ASN A 311 2.40 1.35 -16.37
C ASN A 311 1.56 0.20 -15.81
N ARG A 312 0.25 0.43 -15.66
CA ARG A 312 -0.63 -0.53 -15.00
C ARG A 312 -0.81 -1.82 -15.79
N GLU A 313 -0.74 -1.78 -17.10
CA GLU A 313 -0.95 -2.96 -17.94
C GLU A 313 0.31 -3.81 -18.03
N THR A 314 1.46 -3.15 -18.23
CA THR A 314 2.73 -3.84 -18.47
C THR A 314 3.58 -4.00 -17.22
N GLY A 315 3.26 -3.28 -16.14
CA GLY A 315 4.08 -3.17 -14.95
C GLY A 315 5.42 -2.43 -15.17
N LYS A 316 5.66 -1.92 -16.35
CA LYS A 316 6.87 -1.18 -16.68
C LYS A 316 6.92 0.14 -15.92
N ILE A 317 8.08 0.49 -15.41
CA ILE A 317 8.29 1.82 -14.84
C ILE A 317 8.63 2.78 -15.96
N GLU A 318 7.74 3.72 -16.20
CA GLU A 318 7.84 4.68 -17.28
C GLU A 318 8.69 5.88 -16.88
N LYS A 319 8.68 6.22 -15.58
CA LYS A 319 9.37 7.39 -15.07
C LYS A 319 9.70 7.25 -13.59
N VAL A 320 10.82 7.80 -13.18
CA VAL A 320 11.20 8.01 -11.77
C VAL A 320 11.61 9.44 -11.58
N LEU A 321 11.07 10.10 -10.57
CA LEU A 321 11.44 11.43 -10.15
C LEU A 321 12.09 11.38 -8.77
N ASP A 322 13.34 11.74 -8.69
CA ASP A 322 14.08 11.87 -7.44
C ASP A 322 13.87 13.27 -6.85
N MET A 323 13.47 13.35 -5.59
CA MET A 323 13.22 14.63 -4.93
C MET A 323 14.50 15.47 -4.74
N ARG A 324 15.69 14.87 -4.90
CA ARG A 324 16.95 15.62 -4.94
C ARG A 324 17.05 16.52 -6.18
N GLU A 325 16.46 16.09 -7.29
CA GLU A 325 16.38 16.92 -8.51
C GLU A 325 15.42 18.11 -8.31
N ILE A 326 14.41 17.92 -7.48
CA ILE A 326 13.44 18.97 -7.15
C ILE A 326 13.98 19.95 -6.12
N PHE A 327 14.57 19.47 -5.03
CA PHE A 327 14.99 20.30 -3.89
C PHE A 327 16.50 20.52 -3.80
N GLY A 328 17.30 19.92 -4.70
CA GLY A 328 18.76 19.99 -4.64
C GLY A 328 19.34 19.29 -3.42
N THR A 329 20.61 19.60 -3.14
CA THR A 329 21.38 18.95 -2.06
C THR A 329 21.24 19.61 -0.69
N ALA A 330 20.69 20.82 -0.63
CA ALA A 330 20.68 21.66 0.57
C ALA A 330 19.87 21.09 1.76
N TYR A 331 19.02 20.10 1.53
CA TYR A 331 18.11 19.54 2.53
C TYR A 331 18.46 18.13 2.97
N ARG A 332 19.49 17.53 2.41
CA ARG A 332 19.92 16.15 2.68
C ARG A 332 20.76 16.05 3.94
N ASP A 333 20.20 16.44 5.07
CA ASP A 333 20.86 16.38 6.37
C ASP A 333 20.76 15.01 7.05
N ARG A 334 19.95 14.11 6.50
CA ARG A 334 19.67 12.77 7.06
C ARG A 334 19.19 11.79 5.99
N THR A 335 19.28 10.51 6.26
CA THR A 335 18.87 9.42 5.36
C THR A 335 17.40 9.55 4.94
N ASN A 336 16.48 9.78 5.88
CA ASN A 336 15.07 10.03 5.60
C ASN A 336 14.79 11.54 5.69
N TRP A 337 15.19 12.30 4.68
CA TRP A 337 15.18 13.76 4.72
C TRP A 337 13.84 14.38 4.31
N VAL A 338 13.18 13.82 3.30
CA VAL A 338 11.92 14.35 2.74
C VAL A 338 10.70 13.58 3.27
N HIS A 339 10.76 12.26 3.28
CA HIS A 339 9.70 11.37 3.75
C HIS A 339 8.37 11.63 3.03
N ILE A 340 8.32 11.30 1.74
CA ILE A 340 7.08 11.36 0.97
C ILE A 340 6.09 10.35 1.57
N ASN A 341 4.93 10.80 2.03
CA ASN A 341 3.96 9.90 2.65
C ASN A 341 2.55 9.99 2.04
N SER A 342 2.35 10.83 1.06
CA SER A 342 1.16 10.79 0.21
C SER A 342 1.40 11.43 -1.14
N LEU A 343 0.68 10.91 -2.13
CA LEU A 343 0.67 11.36 -3.51
C LEU A 343 -0.77 11.53 -3.99
N ASP A 344 -1.02 12.51 -4.84
CA ASP A 344 -2.24 12.63 -5.61
C ASP A 344 -1.93 13.24 -6.98
N TYR A 345 -2.78 13.00 -7.97
CA TYR A 345 -2.55 13.46 -9.33
C TYR A 345 -3.77 14.16 -9.92
N ASP A 346 -3.54 15.30 -10.51
CA ASP A 346 -4.52 16.00 -11.34
C ASP A 346 -4.21 15.76 -12.83
N SER A 347 -5.00 14.92 -13.47
CA SER A 347 -4.83 14.56 -14.88
C SER A 347 -5.09 15.73 -15.82
N SER A 348 -5.98 16.66 -15.45
CA SER A 348 -6.31 17.84 -16.24
C SER A 348 -5.15 18.83 -16.32
N LYS A 349 -4.44 19.00 -15.22
CA LYS A 349 -3.28 19.89 -15.09
C LYS A 349 -1.94 19.18 -15.26
N LYS A 350 -1.92 17.85 -15.27
CA LYS A 350 -0.71 17.00 -15.25
C LYS A 350 0.21 17.35 -14.09
N GLN A 351 -0.36 17.43 -12.90
CA GLN A 351 0.32 17.83 -11.68
C GLN A 351 0.26 16.74 -10.65
N VAL A 352 1.38 16.55 -9.95
CA VAL A 352 1.48 15.70 -8.76
C VAL A 352 1.46 16.58 -7.52
N TYR A 353 0.58 16.26 -6.59
CA TYR A 353 0.56 16.80 -5.24
C TYR A 353 1.19 15.78 -4.29
N PHE A 354 2.06 16.23 -3.41
CA PHE A 354 2.75 15.36 -2.48
C PHE A 354 2.82 15.96 -1.08
N SER A 355 2.89 15.10 -0.09
CA SER A 355 3.22 15.48 1.28
C SER A 355 4.63 15.01 1.63
N ALA A 356 5.47 15.95 2.04
CA ALA A 356 6.83 15.74 2.51
C ALA A 356 6.89 15.95 4.03
N ARG A 357 6.73 14.85 4.78
CA ARG A 357 6.53 14.85 6.24
C ARG A 357 7.69 15.50 6.98
N ASN A 358 8.92 15.12 6.66
CA ASN A 358 10.09 15.51 7.44
C ASN A 358 10.58 16.93 7.17
N ILE A 359 10.08 17.57 6.12
CA ILE A 359 10.27 18.99 5.83
C ILE A 359 8.97 19.80 5.99
N HIS A 360 7.94 19.19 6.61
CA HIS A 360 6.66 19.83 6.96
C HIS A 360 6.03 20.60 5.79
N THR A 361 5.95 19.97 4.63
CA THR A 361 5.60 20.65 3.38
C THR A 361 4.63 19.84 2.55
N ILE A 362 3.68 20.53 1.97
CA ILE A 362 2.88 20.04 0.84
C ILE A 362 3.44 20.71 -0.40
N GLY A 363 3.57 19.99 -1.49
CA GLY A 363 4.10 20.53 -2.74
C GLY A 363 3.31 20.11 -3.96
N CYS A 364 3.52 20.87 -5.04
CA CYS A 364 2.99 20.60 -6.37
C CYS A 364 4.11 20.57 -7.40
N ILE A 365 4.14 19.51 -8.18
CA ILE A 365 5.11 19.31 -9.27
C ILE A 365 4.36 19.28 -10.60
N ASP A 366 4.85 20.02 -11.58
CA ASP A 366 4.50 19.82 -12.99
C ASP A 366 5.14 18.50 -13.44
N TRP A 367 4.34 17.44 -13.54
CA TRP A 367 4.82 16.08 -13.80
C TRP A 367 5.44 15.92 -15.20
N LYS A 368 5.00 16.73 -16.16
CA LYS A 368 5.55 16.69 -17.51
C LYS A 368 6.94 17.32 -17.60
N LYS A 369 7.19 18.36 -16.78
CA LYS A 369 8.42 19.17 -16.85
C LYS A 369 9.42 18.86 -15.74
N ASP A 370 9.07 18.00 -14.77
CA ASP A 370 9.85 17.70 -13.58
C ASP A 370 10.22 18.94 -12.77
N LYS A 371 9.26 19.85 -12.62
CA LYS A 371 9.51 21.14 -11.98
C LYS A 371 8.53 21.41 -10.83
N LEU A 372 9.13 21.82 -9.72
CA LEU A 372 8.35 22.31 -8.58
C LEU A 372 7.59 23.58 -8.98
N LYS A 373 6.28 23.56 -8.84
CA LYS A 373 5.40 24.70 -9.07
C LYS A 373 5.31 25.60 -7.85
N TRP A 374 4.94 25.01 -6.73
CA TRP A 374 4.79 25.70 -5.46
C TRP A 374 4.95 24.72 -4.27
N ILE A 375 5.17 25.32 -3.10
CA ILE A 375 5.17 24.64 -1.81
C ILE A 375 4.27 25.39 -0.81
N LEU A 376 3.65 24.66 0.09
CA LEU A 376 2.92 25.15 1.24
C LEU A 376 3.59 24.63 2.51
N GLY A 377 4.18 25.52 3.29
CA GLY A 377 4.90 25.20 4.51
C GLY A 377 5.20 26.49 5.29
N GLU A 378 5.60 26.37 6.54
CA GLU A 378 5.82 27.48 7.45
C GLU A 378 6.92 28.43 6.90
N LYS A 379 6.56 29.72 6.79
CA LYS A 379 7.36 30.75 6.12
C LYS A 379 8.79 30.87 6.68
N ASN A 380 8.95 30.83 8.01
CA ASN A 380 10.27 31.01 8.62
C ASN A 380 11.20 29.79 8.43
N MET A 381 10.61 28.61 8.19
CA MET A 381 11.39 27.43 7.81
C MET A 381 11.96 27.51 6.40
N TRP A 382 11.31 28.26 5.50
CA TRP A 382 11.63 28.32 4.09
C TRP A 382 12.34 29.63 3.66
N LYS A 383 12.26 30.68 4.44
CA LYS A 383 12.67 32.05 4.07
C LYS A 383 14.12 32.17 3.60
N GLU A 384 15.05 31.39 4.17
CA GLU A 384 16.46 31.39 3.83
C GLU A 384 16.88 30.27 2.88
N ARG A 385 15.91 29.53 2.35
CA ARG A 385 16.16 28.35 1.53
C ARG A 385 15.96 28.65 0.03
N PRO A 386 16.64 27.94 -0.89
CA PRO A 386 16.61 28.22 -2.33
C PRO A 386 15.22 28.28 -2.94
N PHE A 387 14.25 27.59 -2.35
CA PHE A 387 12.89 27.50 -2.88
C PHE A 387 11.88 28.47 -2.26
N SER A 388 12.33 29.47 -1.49
CA SER A 388 11.46 30.48 -0.89
C SER A 388 10.55 31.19 -1.90
N LYS A 389 11.01 31.38 -3.15
CA LYS A 389 10.20 31.96 -4.25
C LYS A 389 9.05 31.05 -4.72
N LYS A 390 9.06 29.79 -4.32
CA LYS A 390 7.98 28.83 -4.62
C LYS A 390 6.94 28.72 -3.49
N LEU A 391 7.22 29.38 -2.36
CA LEU A 391 6.33 29.37 -1.21
C LEU A 391 5.04 30.14 -1.53
N LEU A 392 3.90 29.53 -1.20
CA LEU A 392 2.62 30.20 -1.27
C LEU A 392 2.50 31.23 -0.15
N SER A 393 1.93 32.38 -0.46
CA SER A 393 1.59 33.42 0.52
C SER A 393 0.37 33.00 1.32
N THR A 394 0.43 33.18 2.64
CA THR A 394 -0.64 32.79 3.57
C THR A 394 -0.96 33.94 4.51
N PRO A 395 -2.15 33.92 5.16
CA PRO A 395 -2.47 34.85 6.26
C PRO A 395 -1.39 34.80 7.36
N GLU A 396 -1.14 35.92 8.01
CA GLU A 396 -0.01 36.08 8.94
C GLU A 396 -0.08 35.11 10.13
N ASN A 397 -1.25 34.92 10.69
CA ASN A 397 -1.47 34.08 11.88
C ASN A 397 -2.11 32.72 11.54
N MET A 398 -1.88 32.21 10.32
CA MET A 398 -2.41 30.91 9.93
C MET A 398 -1.71 29.80 10.72
N PRO A 399 -2.45 28.91 11.42
CA PRO A 399 -1.85 27.77 12.08
C PRO A 399 -1.25 26.81 11.05
N TRP A 400 -0.04 26.29 11.34
CA TRP A 400 0.69 25.45 10.42
C TRP A 400 0.52 23.96 10.75
N HIS A 401 0.64 23.13 9.71
CA HIS A 401 0.70 21.69 9.84
C HIS A 401 2.12 21.20 10.11
N PHE A 402 2.22 20.13 10.89
CA PHE A 402 3.51 19.51 11.21
C PHE A 402 3.43 17.99 11.11
N GLN A 403 4.42 17.39 10.42
CA GLN A 403 4.51 15.96 10.18
C GLN A 403 3.22 15.35 9.63
N GLN A 404 2.58 16.09 8.77
CA GLN A 404 1.31 15.78 8.13
C GLN A 404 1.38 14.49 7.30
N HIS A 405 0.22 13.87 7.12
CA HIS A 405 -0.01 12.73 6.25
C HIS A 405 -1.18 13.01 5.31
N SER A 406 -1.32 12.15 4.29
CA SER A 406 -2.53 12.05 3.49
C SER A 406 -2.97 13.36 2.83
N ALA A 407 -2.05 14.07 2.18
CA ALA A 407 -2.42 15.22 1.35
C ALA A 407 -3.12 14.73 0.08
N LYS A 408 -4.42 15.03 -0.04
CA LYS A 408 -5.27 14.61 -1.16
C LYS A 408 -6.06 15.80 -1.72
N LEU A 409 -6.15 15.86 -3.04
CA LEU A 409 -6.96 16.85 -3.74
C LEU A 409 -8.44 16.52 -3.54
N ILE A 410 -9.21 17.49 -3.08
CA ILE A 410 -10.66 17.41 -3.09
C ILE A 410 -11.12 17.77 -4.50
N ARG A 411 -11.88 16.88 -5.11
CA ARG A 411 -12.32 17.03 -6.51
C ARG A 411 -13.55 17.96 -6.63
N GLU A 412 -14.30 18.06 -5.56
CA GLU A 412 -15.46 18.95 -5.45
C GLU A 412 -15.02 20.41 -5.30
N ASN A 413 -15.75 21.31 -5.93
CA ASN A 413 -15.54 22.74 -5.80
C ASN A 413 -16.23 23.24 -4.53
N LEU A 414 -15.47 23.48 -3.46
CA LEU A 414 -16.01 23.85 -2.15
C LEU A 414 -16.36 25.34 -2.01
N ASP A 415 -15.72 26.21 -2.78
CA ASP A 415 -15.86 27.66 -2.67
C ASP A 415 -16.53 28.33 -3.90
N GLY A 416 -16.97 27.54 -4.86
CA GLY A 416 -17.62 28.00 -6.08
C GLY A 416 -16.69 28.71 -7.08
N ARG A 417 -15.37 28.67 -6.90
CA ARG A 417 -14.37 29.35 -7.72
C ARG A 417 -13.63 28.36 -8.62
N GLU A 418 -13.50 28.67 -9.89
CA GLU A 418 -12.82 27.80 -10.86
C GLU A 418 -11.29 27.86 -10.80
N ASP A 419 -10.72 28.92 -10.23
CA ASP A 419 -9.27 29.17 -10.18
C ASP A 419 -8.63 28.73 -8.87
N THR A 420 -9.38 28.11 -7.97
CA THR A 420 -8.91 27.53 -6.72
C THR A 420 -8.90 25.99 -6.77
N ILE A 421 -8.05 25.41 -5.93
CA ILE A 421 -8.04 23.98 -5.62
C ILE A 421 -8.12 23.79 -4.11
N HIS A 422 -8.63 22.64 -3.70
CA HIS A 422 -8.74 22.30 -2.29
C HIS A 422 -7.89 21.06 -1.99
N ILE A 423 -7.02 21.17 -0.99
CA ILE A 423 -6.19 20.04 -0.53
C ILE A 423 -6.52 19.74 0.92
N MET A 424 -6.97 18.53 1.18
CA MET A 424 -7.18 18.02 2.52
C MET A 424 -5.95 17.26 2.99
N ILE A 425 -5.55 17.49 4.24
CA ILE A 425 -4.47 16.79 4.90
C ILE A 425 -4.91 16.26 6.26
N PHE A 426 -4.18 15.27 6.75
CA PHE A 426 -4.17 14.96 8.17
C PHE A 426 -2.93 15.59 8.80
N ASP A 427 -3.14 16.64 9.58
CA ASP A 427 -2.11 17.32 10.36
C ASP A 427 -1.90 16.56 11.66
N ASN A 428 -0.89 15.71 11.74
CA ASN A 428 -0.56 14.98 12.96
C ASN A 428 -0.12 15.93 14.07
N HIS A 429 0.29 17.12 13.73
CA HIS A 429 0.69 18.18 14.65
C HIS A 429 1.67 17.69 15.71
N TRP A 430 2.60 16.82 15.29
CA TRP A 430 3.56 16.14 16.15
C TRP A 430 4.98 16.53 15.82
N HIS A 431 5.76 16.87 16.83
CA HIS A 431 7.17 17.16 16.66
C HIS A 431 8.04 16.41 17.67
N VAL A 432 9.02 15.67 17.18
CA VAL A 432 9.92 14.88 18.01
C VAL A 432 10.94 15.76 18.76
N ARG A 433 11.21 16.96 18.27
CA ARG A 433 12.21 17.88 18.84
C ARG A 433 11.52 19.03 19.57
N ARG A 434 11.31 18.88 20.86
CA ARG A 434 10.67 19.85 21.76
C ARG A 434 11.30 21.25 21.87
N LYS A 435 12.32 21.59 21.10
CA LYS A 435 13.08 22.85 21.21
C LYS A 435 13.00 23.76 19.98
N ASN A 436 12.07 23.51 19.08
CA ASN A 436 11.92 24.41 17.95
C ASN A 436 10.80 25.40 18.23
N LYS A 437 11.14 26.71 18.30
CA LYS A 437 10.22 27.82 18.59
C LYS A 437 9.09 28.02 17.57
N PHE A 438 9.12 27.26 16.45
CA PHE A 438 8.10 27.33 15.40
C PHE A 438 6.97 26.31 15.58
N PHE A 439 7.06 25.44 16.61
CA PHE A 439 6.11 24.37 16.82
C PHE A 439 5.44 24.53 18.19
N ASP A 440 4.15 24.71 18.21
CA ASP A 440 3.38 24.53 19.41
C ASP A 440 3.12 23.02 19.62
N ASN A 441 2.92 22.63 20.86
CA ASN A 441 2.57 21.27 21.25
C ASN A 441 1.08 21.19 21.56
N ASP A 442 0.26 21.57 20.59
CA ASP A 442 -1.17 21.33 20.70
C ASP A 442 -1.42 19.85 21.01
N GLU A 443 -2.35 19.56 21.90
CA GLU A 443 -2.69 18.20 22.31
C GLU A 443 -3.59 17.48 21.29
N GLN A 444 -3.98 18.15 20.23
CA GLN A 444 -4.83 17.63 19.16
C GLN A 444 -4.04 17.34 17.89
N SER A 445 -4.62 16.52 17.03
CA SER A 445 -4.32 16.43 15.60
C SER A 445 -5.53 16.92 14.81
N TYR A 446 -5.34 17.25 13.53
CA TYR A 446 -6.38 17.92 12.76
C TYR A 446 -6.53 17.30 11.37
N VAL A 447 -7.77 17.30 10.87
CA VAL A 447 -8.01 17.27 9.43
C VAL A 447 -8.15 18.74 8.99
N THR A 448 -7.25 19.16 8.11
CA THR A 448 -7.22 20.54 7.60
C THR A 448 -7.47 20.55 6.11
N ILE A 449 -8.36 21.42 5.66
CA ILE A 449 -8.63 21.68 4.24
C ILE A 449 -8.05 23.04 3.91
N TYR A 450 -7.12 23.05 2.98
CA TYR A 450 -6.54 24.27 2.41
C TYR A 450 -7.21 24.60 1.09
N THR A 451 -7.51 25.88 0.88
CA THR A 451 -7.84 26.45 -0.42
C THR A 451 -6.62 27.14 -0.99
N ILE A 452 -6.27 26.85 -2.24
CA ILE A 452 -5.09 27.35 -2.92
C ILE A 452 -5.48 28.04 -4.23
N ASP A 453 -5.15 29.33 -4.34
CA ASP A 453 -5.20 30.08 -5.59
C ASP A 453 -3.82 30.01 -6.25
N GLU A 454 -3.68 29.11 -7.23
CA GLU A 454 -2.38 28.87 -7.88
C GLU A 454 -1.91 30.06 -8.73
N LYS A 455 -2.84 30.86 -9.28
CA LYS A 455 -2.51 32.06 -10.07
C LYS A 455 -1.94 33.18 -9.20
N LYS A 456 -2.59 33.44 -8.09
CA LYS A 456 -2.16 34.48 -7.12
C LYS A 456 -1.09 33.97 -6.17
N LYS A 457 -0.76 32.67 -6.20
CA LYS A 457 0.17 32.00 -5.28
C LYS A 457 -0.20 32.24 -3.80
N LYS A 458 -1.45 32.07 -3.48
CA LYS A 458 -2.01 32.23 -2.13
C LYS A 458 -2.63 30.96 -1.62
N ALA A 459 -2.55 30.74 -0.32
CA ALA A 459 -3.25 29.64 0.35
C ALA A 459 -3.84 30.11 1.68
N TRP A 460 -4.95 29.53 2.08
CA TRP A 460 -5.57 29.74 3.38
C TRP A 460 -6.28 28.47 3.85
N ILE A 461 -6.59 28.39 5.13
CA ILE A 461 -7.37 27.30 5.69
C ILE A 461 -8.83 27.56 5.42
N GLU A 462 -9.49 26.61 4.75
CA GLU A 462 -10.93 26.61 4.54
C GLU A 462 -11.69 26.08 5.76
N LYS A 463 -11.25 24.92 6.25
CA LYS A 463 -11.81 24.24 7.42
C LYS A 463 -10.71 23.49 8.18
N ARG A 464 -10.91 23.35 9.49
CA ARG A 464 -10.00 22.59 10.35
C ARG A 464 -10.81 21.88 11.44
N PHE A 465 -10.69 20.56 11.53
CA PHE A 465 -11.41 19.71 12.46
C PHE A 465 -10.41 19.04 13.40
N GLY A 466 -10.52 19.33 14.71
CA GLY A 466 -9.65 18.77 15.73
C GLY A 466 -10.16 17.44 16.28
N GLY A 467 -9.25 16.54 16.58
CA GLY A 467 -9.55 15.25 17.21
C GLY A 467 -8.44 14.78 18.14
N ILE A 468 -8.60 13.59 18.71
CA ILE A 468 -7.60 12.99 19.60
C ILE A 468 -6.26 12.92 18.89
N LYS A 469 -5.18 13.22 19.62
CA LYS A 469 -3.80 13.21 19.10
C LYS A 469 -3.43 11.90 18.43
N SER A 470 -3.10 11.96 17.15
CA SER A 470 -2.56 10.85 16.37
C SER A 470 -1.19 11.22 15.83
N LYS A 471 -0.12 10.61 16.36
CA LYS A 471 1.27 11.05 16.13
C LYS A 471 1.80 10.74 14.74
N ILE A 472 1.31 9.69 14.12
CA ILE A 472 1.75 9.21 12.80
C ILE A 472 0.55 8.62 12.06
N THR A 473 0.70 8.33 10.76
CA THR A 473 -0.35 7.72 9.93
C THR A 473 -1.58 8.63 9.77
N SER A 474 -2.77 8.05 9.56
CA SER A 474 -4.05 8.78 9.57
C SER A 474 -4.43 9.44 8.25
N ASN A 475 -5.69 9.70 8.08
CA ASN A 475 -6.25 10.44 6.94
C ASN A 475 -7.57 11.13 7.29
N GLY A 476 -7.99 12.03 6.43
CA GLY A 476 -9.34 12.58 6.40
C GLY A 476 -10.11 12.05 5.19
N ILE A 477 -11.43 12.04 5.27
CA ILE A 477 -12.33 11.78 4.13
C ILE A 477 -13.48 12.79 4.19
N LEU A 478 -13.74 13.44 3.07
CA LEU A 478 -14.88 14.33 2.89
C LEU A 478 -15.97 13.62 2.08
N CYS A 479 -17.13 13.42 2.69
CA CYS A 479 -18.37 13.03 2.01
C CYS A 479 -19.14 14.31 1.67
N ALA A 480 -18.76 14.99 0.60
CA ALA A 480 -19.25 16.32 0.26
C ALA A 480 -20.77 16.36 0.09
N GLU A 481 -21.37 15.40 -0.62
CA GLU A 481 -22.82 15.33 -0.85
C GLU A 481 -23.63 15.25 0.44
N LYS A 482 -23.09 14.59 1.48
CA LYS A 482 -23.73 14.44 2.79
C LYS A 482 -23.28 15.49 3.80
N ARG A 483 -22.37 16.36 3.40
CA ARG A 483 -21.72 17.36 4.27
C ARG A 483 -21.20 16.75 5.56
N ARG A 484 -20.41 15.68 5.40
CA ARG A 484 -19.75 14.97 6.51
C ARG A 484 -18.25 14.90 6.28
N LEU A 485 -17.50 15.08 7.34
CA LEU A 485 -16.06 14.89 7.35
C LEU A 485 -15.68 13.82 8.35
N PHE A 486 -14.88 12.87 7.90
CA PHE A 486 -14.30 11.83 8.74
C PHE A 486 -12.87 12.18 9.10
N TYR A 487 -12.59 12.20 10.39
CA TYR A 487 -11.27 12.25 10.98
C TYR A 487 -10.86 10.81 11.34
N MET A 488 -9.89 10.26 10.65
CA MET A 488 -9.39 8.89 10.80
C MET A 488 -8.05 8.91 11.54
N GLY A 489 -8.06 9.07 12.87
CA GLY A 489 -6.87 9.09 13.72
C GLY A 489 -6.31 7.68 13.94
N GLY A 490 -5.33 7.29 13.14
CA GLY A 490 -4.87 5.91 13.06
C GLY A 490 -3.94 5.46 14.18
N PHE A 491 -3.23 6.36 14.85
CA PHE A 491 -2.22 6.01 15.85
C PHE A 491 -2.35 6.85 17.13
N LEU A 492 -3.09 6.31 18.09
CA LEU A 492 -3.16 6.89 19.43
C LEU A 492 -2.00 6.36 20.27
N ALA A 493 -1.19 7.25 20.79
CA ALA A 493 -0.16 6.89 21.76
C ALA A 493 -0.55 7.48 23.11
N TYR A 494 -1.02 6.64 24.02
CA TYR A 494 -1.19 7.03 25.41
C TYR A 494 0.18 7.05 26.09
N PRO A 495 0.49 8.09 26.87
CA PRO A 495 1.81 8.25 27.49
C PRO A 495 2.20 7.11 28.44
N GLU A 496 1.24 6.38 28.95
CA GLU A 496 1.42 5.46 30.07
C GLU A 496 1.44 3.97 29.70
N ASN A 497 1.07 3.60 28.47
CA ASN A 497 0.99 2.19 28.08
C ASN A 497 1.28 1.99 26.60
N TYR A 498 2.48 1.53 26.27
CA TYR A 498 2.89 1.21 24.89
C TYR A 498 2.06 0.07 24.25
N ASP A 499 1.37 -0.73 25.06
CA ASP A 499 0.59 -1.87 24.60
C ASP A 499 -0.85 -1.53 24.18
N ASN A 500 -1.34 -0.32 24.50
CA ASN A 500 -2.69 0.13 24.16
C ASN A 500 -2.69 1.14 22.98
N ARG A 501 -2.03 0.80 21.89
CA ARG A 501 -2.03 1.60 20.67
C ARG A 501 -3.29 1.28 19.85
N GLY A 502 -4.26 2.15 19.91
CA GLY A 502 -5.49 2.03 19.12
C GLY A 502 -5.60 3.11 18.04
N GLY A 503 -6.74 3.12 17.38
CA GLY A 503 -7.18 4.19 16.48
C GLY A 503 -8.48 4.83 16.97
N TYR A 504 -8.80 5.99 16.42
CA TYR A 504 -10.04 6.69 16.73
C TYR A 504 -10.61 7.37 15.48
N ILE A 505 -11.91 7.26 15.28
CA ILE A 505 -12.60 7.83 14.13
C ILE A 505 -13.71 8.75 14.63
N TYR A 506 -13.71 9.99 14.13
CA TYR A 506 -14.83 10.92 14.28
C TYR A 506 -15.51 11.11 12.94
N GLU A 507 -16.83 11.16 12.96
CA GLU A 507 -17.64 11.72 11.89
C GLU A 507 -18.17 13.07 12.35
N PHE A 508 -17.75 14.12 11.64
CA PHE A 508 -18.17 15.50 11.92
C PHE A 508 -19.23 15.96 10.94
N ASP A 509 -20.17 16.75 11.43
CA ASP A 509 -20.93 17.65 10.57
C ASP A 509 -19.99 18.72 9.99
N TYR A 510 -19.97 18.83 8.67
CA TYR A 510 -19.01 19.70 7.98
C TYR A 510 -19.23 21.17 8.25
N ASP A 511 -20.48 21.60 8.45
CA ASP A 511 -20.83 23.01 8.61
C ASP A 511 -20.59 23.49 10.04
N THR A 512 -21.06 22.73 11.00
CA THR A 512 -21.01 23.09 12.42
C THR A 512 -19.71 22.66 13.10
N GLY A 513 -19.02 21.66 12.57
CA GLY A 513 -17.85 21.05 13.21
C GLY A 513 -18.19 20.17 14.40
N CYS A 514 -19.46 19.87 14.64
CA CYS A 514 -19.89 18.99 15.72
C CYS A 514 -19.60 17.54 15.42
N ALA A 515 -19.01 16.81 16.37
CA ALA A 515 -18.84 15.35 16.26
C ALA A 515 -20.21 14.69 16.42
N LEU A 516 -20.60 13.90 15.41
CA LEU A 516 -21.86 13.17 15.34
C LEU A 516 -21.68 11.72 15.81
N ASN A 517 -20.70 11.04 15.25
CA ASN A 517 -20.39 9.65 15.56
C ASN A 517 -18.92 9.49 15.92
N GLU A 518 -18.63 8.56 16.83
CA GLU A 518 -17.29 8.32 17.33
C GLU A 518 -17.04 6.82 17.52
N TYR A 519 -15.92 6.34 17.00
CA TYR A 519 -15.51 4.94 17.05
C TYR A 519 -14.08 4.83 17.57
N SER A 520 -13.86 3.92 18.52
CA SER A 520 -12.52 3.55 19.00
C SER A 520 -12.15 2.18 18.46
N LEU A 521 -10.96 2.03 17.90
CA LEU A 521 -10.44 0.79 17.38
C LEU A 521 -9.36 0.24 18.31
N ARG A 522 -9.40 -1.07 18.57
CA ARG A 522 -8.43 -1.78 19.43
C ARG A 522 -7.00 -1.69 18.91
N TYR A 523 -6.84 -1.68 17.59
CA TYR A 523 -5.52 -1.64 16.95
C TYR A 523 -5.30 -0.31 16.25
N TYR A 524 -4.04 0.13 16.15
CA TYR A 524 -3.72 1.25 15.29
C TYR A 524 -3.79 0.83 13.82
N PHE A 525 -4.22 1.76 12.98
CA PHE A 525 -4.34 1.58 11.53
C PHE A 525 -3.52 2.63 10.79
N PHE A 526 -3.21 2.34 9.54
CA PHE A 526 -2.51 3.30 8.70
C PHE A 526 -3.46 4.33 8.11
N ARG A 527 -4.51 3.85 7.46
CA ARG A 527 -5.62 4.64 6.90
C ARG A 527 -6.94 3.90 7.06
N ALA A 528 -8.03 4.64 6.93
CA ALA A 528 -9.35 4.05 6.79
C ALA A 528 -10.06 4.66 5.58
N TYR A 529 -10.99 3.88 5.01
CA TYR A 529 -11.68 4.20 3.77
C TYR A 529 -13.15 3.84 3.89
N GLU A 530 -13.99 4.41 3.03
CA GLU A 530 -15.30 3.85 2.82
C GLU A 530 -15.17 2.57 1.97
N LEU A 531 -15.74 1.47 2.45
CA LEU A 531 -15.85 0.26 1.64
C LEU A 531 -17.07 0.39 0.73
N ARG A 532 -16.82 0.61 -0.55
CA ARG A 532 -17.83 0.55 -1.62
C ARG A 532 -17.45 -0.57 -2.57
N MET A 533 -18.43 -1.29 -3.06
CA MET A 533 -18.22 -2.36 -4.03
C MET A 533 -19.18 -2.17 -5.20
N ASN A 534 -18.63 -2.23 -6.43
CA ASN A 534 -19.43 -2.23 -7.65
C ASN A 534 -19.74 -3.66 -8.06
N MET A 535 -20.96 -4.06 -7.86
CA MET A 535 -21.42 -5.44 -8.12
C MET A 535 -21.24 -5.85 -9.58
N GLN A 536 -21.27 -4.89 -10.52
CA GLN A 536 -21.10 -5.17 -11.94
C GLN A 536 -19.71 -5.72 -12.27
N ASP A 537 -18.67 -5.17 -11.68
CA ASP A 537 -17.30 -5.61 -11.95
C ASP A 537 -16.96 -6.88 -11.18
N LEU A 538 -17.47 -7.02 -9.95
CA LEU A 538 -17.24 -8.20 -9.13
C LEU A 538 -18.01 -9.44 -9.63
N SER A 539 -19.14 -9.28 -10.34
CA SER A 539 -19.92 -10.38 -10.93
C SER A 539 -19.26 -10.97 -12.18
N LYS A 540 -18.40 -10.25 -12.86
CA LYS A 540 -17.72 -10.71 -14.06
C LYS A 540 -16.65 -11.76 -13.75
N ALA A 541 -16.42 -12.67 -14.69
CA ALA A 541 -15.23 -13.51 -14.69
C ALA A 541 -13.97 -12.65 -14.85
N MET A 542 -12.85 -13.14 -14.34
CA MET A 542 -11.56 -12.50 -14.60
C MET A 542 -11.23 -12.54 -16.10
N ASP A 543 -10.73 -11.43 -16.61
CA ASP A 543 -10.19 -11.43 -17.97
C ASP A 543 -9.04 -12.44 -18.08
N LEU A 544 -9.04 -13.20 -19.16
CA LEU A 544 -7.99 -14.16 -19.46
C LEU A 544 -6.80 -13.39 -20.06
N TYR A 545 -5.97 -12.80 -19.22
CA TYR A 545 -4.65 -12.35 -19.66
C TYR A 545 -3.72 -13.55 -19.74
N GLU A 546 -2.99 -13.70 -20.82
CA GLU A 546 -2.11 -14.83 -21.02
C GLU A 546 -0.96 -14.93 -20.00
N GLU A 547 -0.55 -13.78 -19.42
CA GLU A 547 0.49 -13.75 -18.37
C GLU A 547 0.22 -12.65 -17.36
N PRO A 548 0.45 -12.87 -16.05
CA PRO A 548 0.38 -11.81 -15.07
C PRO A 548 1.45 -10.75 -15.39
N CYS A 549 1.04 -9.50 -15.35
CA CYS A 549 1.91 -8.37 -15.56
C CYS A 549 2.93 -8.29 -14.44
N VAL A 550 4.19 -8.38 -14.77
CA VAL A 550 5.29 -8.24 -13.84
C VAL A 550 6.06 -7.00 -14.20
N GLY A 551 6.04 -6.02 -13.31
CA GLY A 551 6.75 -4.77 -13.47
C GLY A 551 8.20 -4.86 -13.04
N TRP A 552 9.06 -4.16 -13.75
CA TRP A 552 10.48 -4.10 -13.48
C TRP A 552 10.97 -2.67 -13.45
N LEU A 553 11.74 -2.35 -12.45
CA LEU A 553 12.64 -1.22 -12.46
C LEU A 553 14.02 -1.67 -12.88
N GLN A 554 14.50 -1.15 -13.99
CA GLN A 554 15.92 -1.15 -14.28
C GLN A 554 16.49 0.21 -13.85
N PRO A 555 17.71 0.30 -13.43
CA PRO A 555 18.85 -0.58 -13.58
C PRO A 555 19.24 -1.40 -12.33
N PHE A 556 18.49 -1.29 -11.24
CA PHE A 556 18.92 -1.81 -9.94
C PHE A 556 18.76 -3.31 -9.75
N GLU A 557 18.09 -4.01 -10.67
CA GLU A 557 17.86 -5.46 -10.61
C GLU A 557 18.64 -6.26 -11.63
N ARG A 558 19.61 -5.67 -12.29
CA ARG A 558 20.54 -6.51 -13.03
C ARG A 558 21.34 -7.32 -12.02
N TRP A 559 21.41 -8.62 -12.24
CA TRP A 559 22.56 -9.35 -11.82
C TRP A 559 23.77 -8.57 -12.33
N GLU A 560 24.73 -8.30 -11.49
CA GLU A 560 25.99 -7.70 -11.94
C GLU A 560 26.51 -8.57 -13.08
N GLU A 561 27.06 -7.95 -14.12
CA GLU A 561 27.60 -8.69 -15.29
C GLU A 561 28.46 -9.85 -14.82
N PRO A 562 28.49 -10.98 -15.57
CA PRO A 562 29.19 -12.16 -15.14
C PRO A 562 30.57 -11.74 -14.59
N VAL A 563 30.81 -12.05 -13.34
CA VAL A 563 32.11 -11.76 -12.74
C VAL A 563 33.12 -12.61 -13.47
N SER A 564 33.87 -11.97 -14.36
CA SER A 564 34.85 -12.64 -15.23
C SER A 564 35.98 -13.38 -14.47
N ARG A 565 36.08 -13.10 -13.16
CA ARG A 565 36.86 -13.87 -12.17
C ARG A 565 36.27 -13.61 -10.79
N PRO A 566 35.84 -14.62 -10.03
CA PRO A 566 35.66 -14.43 -8.60
C PRO A 566 36.96 -13.86 -8.04
N GLU A 567 36.92 -12.78 -7.30
CA GLU A 567 38.09 -12.30 -6.58
C GLU A 567 38.69 -13.48 -5.82
N LYS A 568 39.98 -13.72 -5.99
CA LYS A 568 40.75 -14.89 -5.53
C LYS A 568 40.83 -15.02 -3.99
N LYS A 569 39.84 -14.57 -3.25
CA LYS A 569 39.82 -14.53 -1.78
C LYS A 569 38.68 -15.28 -1.11
N THR A 570 38.08 -16.25 -1.75
CA THR A 570 37.25 -17.21 -1.00
C THR A 570 37.79 -18.62 -1.21
N SER A 571 38.87 -18.91 -0.52
CA SER A 571 39.31 -20.27 -0.24
C SER A 571 38.50 -20.94 0.87
N GLU A 572 37.42 -20.33 1.31
CA GLU A 572 36.52 -20.94 2.25
C GLU A 572 35.48 -21.75 1.48
N ALA A 573 35.49 -23.07 1.73
CA ALA A 573 34.43 -23.94 1.26
C ALA A 573 33.11 -23.40 1.80
N PRO A 574 32.05 -23.23 0.96
CA PRO A 574 30.76 -22.76 1.43
C PRO A 574 30.26 -23.65 2.58
N ILE A 575 29.79 -23.07 3.63
CA ILE A 575 29.21 -23.81 4.76
C ILE A 575 27.85 -24.34 4.30
N GLN A 576 27.62 -25.66 4.43
CA GLN A 576 26.29 -26.20 4.15
C GLN A 576 25.23 -25.57 5.05
N CYS A 577 24.25 -24.93 4.45
CA CYS A 577 23.14 -24.37 5.18
C CYS A 577 22.20 -25.48 5.66
N LYS A 578 21.96 -25.58 6.96
CA LYS A 578 20.84 -26.39 7.44
C LYS A 578 19.56 -25.73 6.95
N GLN A 579 18.73 -26.46 6.21
CA GLN A 579 17.48 -26.01 5.55
C GLN A 579 16.51 -25.20 6.44
N GLU A 580 16.73 -25.15 7.75
CA GLU A 580 15.91 -24.41 8.69
C GLU A 580 16.11 -22.88 8.64
N ARG A 581 17.22 -22.38 8.11
CA ARG A 581 17.58 -20.95 8.13
C ARG A 581 17.19 -20.19 6.87
N ILE A 582 17.24 -20.85 5.72
CA ILE A 582 16.94 -20.26 4.42
C ILE A 582 15.97 -21.16 3.70
N ARG A 583 14.94 -20.60 3.11
CA ARG A 583 14.01 -21.29 2.21
C ARG A 583 14.04 -20.62 0.85
N LEU A 584 14.27 -21.39 -0.18
CA LEU A 584 14.17 -20.96 -1.56
C LEU A 584 12.85 -21.44 -2.13
N ARG A 585 12.28 -20.63 -3.01
CA ARG A 585 11.14 -21.00 -3.83
C ARG A 585 11.15 -20.24 -5.15
N LEU A 586 10.53 -20.80 -6.14
CA LEU A 586 10.29 -20.15 -7.41
C LEU A 586 8.84 -19.64 -7.43
N GLU A 587 8.68 -18.38 -7.77
CA GLU A 587 7.38 -17.76 -8.00
C GLU A 587 7.45 -17.06 -9.34
N ASP A 588 6.65 -17.51 -10.30
CA ASP A 588 6.77 -17.09 -11.70
C ASP A 588 8.22 -17.28 -12.22
N GLN A 589 8.86 -16.22 -12.67
CA GLN A 589 10.24 -16.23 -13.13
C GLN A 589 11.20 -15.60 -12.11
N ASN A 590 10.84 -15.67 -10.82
CA ASN A 590 11.63 -15.11 -9.75
C ASN A 590 12.07 -16.19 -8.78
N LEU A 591 13.32 -16.10 -8.35
CA LEU A 591 13.84 -16.84 -7.21
C LEU A 591 13.57 -16.01 -5.96
N GLN A 592 12.80 -16.57 -5.06
CA GLN A 592 12.55 -15.98 -3.75
C GLN A 592 13.37 -16.71 -2.70
N ILE A 593 14.04 -15.91 -1.89
CA ILE A 593 14.85 -16.42 -0.78
C ILE A 593 14.29 -15.81 0.50
N LYS A 594 13.88 -16.67 1.41
CA LYS A 594 13.35 -16.32 2.72
C LYS A 594 14.35 -16.68 3.80
N SER A 595 14.63 -15.73 4.69
CA SER A 595 15.41 -15.96 5.90
C SER A 595 14.63 -15.51 7.13
N ARG A 596 14.70 -16.28 8.22
CA ARG A 596 13.98 -15.96 9.44
C ARG A 596 14.73 -15.02 10.39
N ASP A 597 16.03 -15.19 10.49
CA ASP A 597 16.81 -14.57 11.56
C ASP A 597 18.02 -13.78 11.05
N HIS A 598 18.27 -13.82 9.75
CA HIS A 598 19.47 -13.22 9.15
C HIS A 598 19.14 -12.38 7.94
N LEU A 599 19.84 -11.26 7.84
CA LEU A 599 19.81 -10.41 6.66
C LEU A 599 20.59 -11.04 5.53
N ILE A 600 19.98 -11.13 4.36
CA ILE A 600 20.65 -11.59 3.15
C ILE A 600 21.53 -10.44 2.64
N GLU A 601 22.83 -10.61 2.66
CA GLU A 601 23.83 -9.63 2.25
C GLU A 601 24.14 -9.74 0.75
N GLN A 602 24.13 -10.97 0.23
CA GLN A 602 24.45 -11.26 -1.16
C GLN A 602 23.79 -12.57 -1.58
N VAL A 603 23.40 -12.66 -2.82
CA VAL A 603 23.02 -13.91 -3.49
C VAL A 603 23.96 -14.14 -4.67
N VAL A 604 24.49 -15.33 -4.78
CA VAL A 604 25.35 -15.75 -5.90
C VAL A 604 24.68 -16.94 -6.56
N VAL A 605 24.52 -16.90 -7.88
CA VAL A 605 24.11 -18.03 -8.70
C VAL A 605 25.26 -18.39 -9.63
N LYS A 606 25.76 -19.61 -9.48
CA LYS A 606 26.95 -20.10 -10.18
C LYS A 606 26.55 -21.16 -11.20
N GLY A 607 26.67 -20.83 -12.46
CA GLY A 607 26.51 -21.74 -13.58
C GLY A 607 27.85 -22.30 -14.05
N LYS A 608 27.79 -23.20 -15.02
CA LYS A 608 28.98 -23.75 -15.66
C LYS A 608 29.78 -22.74 -16.48
N ARG A 609 29.05 -21.77 -17.07
CA ARG A 609 29.61 -20.74 -17.95
C ARG A 609 29.75 -19.40 -17.28
N ASN A 610 28.75 -19.01 -16.51
CA ASN A 610 28.64 -17.69 -15.92
C ASN A 610 28.29 -17.79 -14.44
N THR A 611 28.86 -16.87 -13.69
CA THR A 611 28.47 -16.63 -12.28
C THR A 611 27.87 -15.22 -12.18
N TYR A 612 26.72 -15.12 -11.56
CA TYR A 612 26.07 -13.85 -11.31
C TYR A 612 25.94 -13.65 -9.81
N GLN A 613 26.06 -12.41 -9.39
CA GLN A 613 25.88 -12.05 -7.99
C GLN A 613 24.98 -10.82 -7.88
N LYS A 614 24.29 -10.73 -6.77
CA LYS A 614 23.55 -9.54 -6.38
C LYS A 614 23.83 -9.21 -4.93
N ASP A 615 24.41 -8.05 -4.71
CA ASP A 615 24.69 -7.54 -3.39
C ASP A 615 23.49 -6.72 -2.87
N PHE A 616 23.09 -7.03 -1.65
CA PHE A 616 22.13 -6.24 -0.89
C PHE A 616 22.91 -5.37 0.08
N ARG A 617 23.29 -4.18 -0.39
CA ARG A 617 24.16 -3.28 0.36
C ARG A 617 23.46 -2.72 1.57
N ASN A 618 24.16 -2.73 2.69
CA ASN A 618 23.77 -2.16 3.99
C ASN A 618 22.43 -2.67 4.51
N PRO A 619 22.38 -3.95 4.82
CA PRO A 619 21.29 -4.44 5.62
C PRO A 619 21.17 -3.61 6.91
N PRO A 620 19.95 -3.34 7.42
CA PRO A 620 19.79 -2.75 8.75
C PRO A 620 20.61 -3.55 9.75
N ARG A 621 21.23 -2.91 10.73
CA ARG A 621 21.97 -3.64 11.76
C ARG A 621 21.03 -4.58 12.50
N GLU A 622 21.49 -5.79 12.86
CA GLU A 622 20.70 -6.77 13.62
C GLU A 622 19.98 -6.17 14.85
N GLN A 623 20.52 -5.11 15.41
CA GLN A 623 19.94 -4.40 16.55
C GLN A 623 18.67 -3.60 16.25
N ASP A 624 18.39 -3.36 14.96
CA ASP A 624 17.21 -2.60 14.52
C ASP A 624 16.05 -3.51 14.10
N LEU A 625 16.26 -4.82 14.18
CA LEU A 625 15.33 -5.84 13.75
C LEU A 625 14.40 -6.26 14.89
N ALA A 626 13.12 -6.30 14.62
CA ALA A 626 12.19 -6.96 15.55
C ALA A 626 12.42 -8.47 15.48
N ALA A 627 12.47 -9.11 16.65
CA ALA A 627 12.86 -10.51 16.86
C ALA A 627 12.02 -11.58 16.10
N GLU A 628 11.07 -11.20 15.26
CA GLU A 628 10.17 -12.12 14.54
C GLU A 628 9.99 -11.74 13.07
N MET A 629 10.89 -10.96 12.47
CA MET A 629 10.74 -10.55 11.08
C MET A 629 11.31 -11.61 10.12
N GLU A 630 10.49 -12.01 9.17
CA GLU A 630 10.94 -12.82 8.03
C GLU A 630 11.44 -11.88 6.92
N TYR A 631 12.61 -12.19 6.41
CA TYR A 631 13.25 -11.43 5.32
C TYR A 631 13.06 -12.16 4.00
N TYR A 632 12.69 -11.40 2.98
CA TYR A 632 12.50 -11.93 1.64
C TYR A 632 13.33 -11.16 0.65
N VAL A 633 13.99 -11.90 -0.23
CA VAL A 633 14.64 -11.37 -1.43
C VAL A 633 13.98 -12.01 -2.62
N SER A 634 13.56 -11.22 -3.59
CA SER A 634 13.01 -11.69 -4.85
C SER A 634 13.96 -11.30 -5.99
N ILE A 635 14.43 -12.26 -6.74
CA ILE A 635 15.45 -12.07 -7.77
C ILE A 635 14.93 -12.60 -9.10
N PRO A 636 14.91 -11.75 -10.15
CA PRO A 636 14.44 -12.17 -11.46
C PRO A 636 15.45 -13.10 -12.14
N LEU A 637 14.95 -14.17 -12.74
CA LEU A 637 15.78 -15.16 -13.42
C LEU A 637 15.90 -14.93 -14.95
N TYR A 638 15.01 -14.13 -15.52
CA TYR A 638 14.96 -13.91 -16.98
C TYR A 638 16.20 -13.20 -17.56
N ASN A 639 17.03 -12.57 -16.74
CA ASN A 639 18.29 -11.96 -17.14
C ASN A 639 19.46 -12.93 -17.18
N LEU A 640 19.31 -14.12 -16.60
CA LEU A 640 20.35 -15.14 -16.60
C LEU A 640 20.40 -15.84 -17.96
N SER A 641 21.58 -16.26 -18.39
CA SER A 641 21.75 -17.07 -19.60
C SER A 641 21.24 -18.49 -19.36
N ASP A 642 21.09 -19.27 -20.48
CA ASP A 642 20.72 -20.67 -20.38
C ASP A 642 21.87 -21.45 -19.77
N ASP A 643 21.66 -21.98 -18.58
CA ASP A 643 22.62 -22.81 -17.82
C ASP A 643 21.90 -23.44 -16.62
N THR A 644 22.60 -24.34 -15.93
CA THR A 644 22.20 -24.86 -14.62
C THR A 644 22.99 -24.13 -13.55
N TYR A 645 22.28 -23.54 -12.59
CA TYR A 645 22.84 -22.68 -11.56
C TYR A 645 22.72 -23.31 -10.18
N GLU A 646 23.83 -23.27 -9.42
CA GLU A 646 23.87 -23.49 -7.97
C GLU A 646 23.60 -22.18 -7.25
N VAL A 647 22.88 -22.22 -6.14
CA VAL A 647 22.47 -20.99 -5.38
C VAL A 647 23.25 -20.90 -4.08
N TYR A 648 23.92 -19.78 -3.89
CA TYR A 648 24.64 -19.43 -2.66
C TYR A 648 24.07 -18.16 -2.06
N VAL A 649 24.03 -18.09 -0.73
CA VAL A 649 23.50 -16.93 0.00
C VAL A 649 24.48 -16.49 1.08
N ARG A 650 24.84 -15.23 1.11
CA ARG A 650 25.67 -14.64 2.16
C ARG A 650 24.84 -13.97 3.22
N PHE A 651 25.11 -14.30 4.47
CA PHE A 651 24.56 -13.63 5.64
C PHE A 651 25.54 -13.78 6.83
N GLY A 652 25.56 -12.75 7.73
CA GLY A 652 26.52 -12.71 8.83
C GLY A 652 27.98 -12.74 8.38
N GLY A 653 28.27 -12.22 7.18
CA GLY A 653 29.62 -12.21 6.60
C GLY A 653 30.04 -13.53 5.94
N GLU A 654 29.31 -14.63 6.13
CA GLU A 654 29.65 -15.95 5.61
C GLU A 654 28.81 -16.34 4.39
N LEU A 655 29.41 -17.05 3.44
CA LEU A 655 28.75 -17.56 2.23
C LEU A 655 28.27 -19.00 2.46
N TYR A 656 26.99 -19.23 2.30
CA TYR A 656 26.34 -20.54 2.48
C TYR A 656 25.90 -21.12 1.15
N ASP A 657 26.15 -22.41 0.98
CA ASP A 657 25.58 -23.21 -0.08
C ASP A 657 24.14 -23.60 0.31
N SER A 658 23.17 -23.22 -0.50
CA SER A 658 21.78 -23.59 -0.26
C SER A 658 21.50 -25.09 -0.53
N GLY A 659 22.35 -25.74 -1.28
CA GLY A 659 22.13 -27.09 -1.77
C GLY A 659 21.11 -27.19 -2.91
N GLU A 660 20.59 -26.05 -3.37
CA GLU A 660 19.53 -25.97 -4.38
C GLU A 660 20.09 -25.55 -5.74
N THR A 661 19.51 -26.10 -6.79
CA THR A 661 19.87 -25.79 -8.18
C THR A 661 18.64 -25.50 -9.02
N PHE A 662 18.81 -24.73 -10.10
CA PHE A 662 17.79 -24.53 -11.13
C PHE A 662 18.43 -24.42 -12.52
N THR A 663 17.67 -24.78 -13.53
CA THR A 663 18.12 -24.69 -14.93
C THR A 663 17.23 -23.72 -15.70
N ILE A 664 17.83 -22.87 -16.49
CA ILE A 664 17.13 -21.89 -17.34
C ILE A 664 17.24 -22.35 -18.81
N HIS A 665 16.09 -22.35 -19.45
CA HIS A 665 15.95 -22.59 -20.88
C HIS A 665 15.24 -21.39 -21.51
N SER A 666 15.77 -20.83 -22.60
CA SER A 666 15.06 -19.84 -23.41
C SER A 666 13.96 -20.52 -24.19
N ARG A 667 12.74 -20.02 -24.07
CA ARG A 667 11.70 -20.35 -25.06
C ARG A 667 12.02 -19.63 -26.37
N ARG A 668 12.13 -20.40 -27.43
CA ARG A 668 12.30 -19.91 -28.81
C ARG A 668 10.99 -19.36 -29.35
#